data_afca5df267c76bc7c089714a8cf1bbad
#
_entry.id   afca5df267c76bc7c089714a8cf1bbad
#
_cell.length_a   1.000
_cell.length_b   1.000
_cell.length_c   1.000
_cell.angle_alpha   90.00
_cell.angle_beta   90.00
_cell.angle_gamma   90.00
#
_symmetry.space_group_name_H-M   'P 1'
#
loop_
_entity.id
_entity.type
_entity.pdbx_description
1 polymer ?
#
loop_
_entity_poly.entity_id
_entity_poly.type
_entity_poly.pdbx_seq_one_letter_code
_entity_poly.pdbx_strand_id
1 'polypeptide(L)'
;MPAKNIILLLCIISINLSAQIKYDPLYPPNSYRSSENPNYWKNKLPYQGYWQQDVYYEIDAEINEETDIISASQKLKYWNNSPDTLYEVYFHLYQNAFQPGSYYDELQKQNHKKPIYGKYEKQGLGTKIESIKVDNKDVITDLDNTIFKIYLNSPLFPGDSTLFELDFKTYFDQGSVRRRMKSYESWGYKHYNGVHWYPRICVYDSKFGWTKDQHLGREFYGNFGTFDVKLTFASNFIVEATGNLVNRSEVLPDELREKLDLKNFANKKWNSEPSVIIPYNKKNRKTWYFHAENVHDFAFTADPTYRIGEARWKDKVCYSLVQEPHASRWLNAADFGAECLKVFSEDFGEYVYHKVIVADAQDGMEYPMITLDRGSDPGYRDLLAHEIGHMWFFGQIGNNETYRALLDEGFTQFLTAWALIKIDGEFMIENKKTNWYKSKFYKPFKAIDSEIYYSYIKDATKQKDPVLATHSDQFDDAHGHGGGYRHVYYKTAAMLYNLQYVLGDELFLKSMKHYFNTWKMAHPYDDDFRNVIINYTKVDLNWFFDQWLETDKRLDYSINKVNKIGNDEYELHFERKKRMQSPIDFTVIAKDQKKYKFHIPNQWFVKETDAKVLEKWHGWDLVHPTYKTVVNIPNGIEDVIIDPSERLG
;
A
#
# COMPACT_ATOMS: atom_id res chain seq x y z
N MET A 1 47.54 -67.23 -35.14
CA MET A 1 46.15 -66.70 -34.90
C MET A 1 46.28 -65.61 -33.86
N PRO A 2 46.02 -64.35 -34.18
CA PRO A 2 46.19 -63.28 -33.19
C PRO A 2 44.90 -63.09 -32.38
N ALA A 3 45.06 -62.89 -31.05
CA ALA A 3 44.01 -62.52 -30.11
C ALA A 3 43.56 -61.09 -30.34
N LYS A 4 42.26 -60.85 -30.47
CA LYS A 4 41.64 -59.54 -30.54
C LYS A 4 41.43 -59.02 -29.12
N ASN A 5 42.12 -57.95 -28.77
CA ASN A 5 41.84 -57.16 -27.56
C ASN A 5 40.60 -56.33 -27.81
N ILE A 6 39.53 -56.56 -27.06
CA ILE A 6 38.33 -55.72 -27.00
C ILE A 6 38.59 -54.72 -25.87
N ILE A 7 38.81 -53.44 -26.22
CA ILE A 7 38.86 -52.33 -25.25
C ILE A 7 37.39 -51.90 -25.04
N LEU A 8 36.92 -52.16 -23.81
CA LEU A 8 35.62 -51.69 -23.36
C LEU A 8 35.74 -50.24 -22.88
N LEU A 9 35.26 -49.28 -23.68
CA LEU A 9 35.23 -47.86 -23.32
C LEU A 9 34.03 -47.64 -22.40
N LEU A 10 34.25 -47.54 -21.07
CA LEU A 10 33.28 -47.12 -20.07
C LEU A 10 33.12 -45.62 -20.15
N CYS A 11 32.09 -45.11 -20.86
CA CYS A 11 31.62 -43.73 -20.74
C CYS A 11 30.94 -43.56 -19.38
N ILE A 12 31.66 -43.00 -18.42
CA ILE A 12 31.05 -42.51 -17.18
C ILE A 12 30.30 -41.21 -17.54
N ILE A 13 28.99 -41.33 -17.77
CA ILE A 13 28.10 -40.19 -17.81
C ILE A 13 27.92 -39.74 -16.36
N SER A 14 28.64 -38.70 -15.97
CA SER A 14 28.40 -37.98 -14.72
C SER A 14 27.06 -37.25 -14.89
N ILE A 15 25.97 -37.87 -14.46
CA ILE A 15 24.72 -37.15 -14.28
C ILE A 15 24.92 -36.22 -13.09
N ASN A 16 25.22 -34.95 -13.36
CA ASN A 16 25.10 -33.92 -12.37
C ASN A 16 23.59 -33.76 -12.06
N LEU A 17 23.10 -34.55 -11.11
CA LEU A 17 21.85 -34.29 -10.43
C LEU A 17 22.11 -33.05 -9.53
N SER A 18 22.11 -31.87 -10.11
CA SER A 18 21.78 -30.69 -9.33
C SER A 18 20.33 -30.89 -8.89
N ALA A 19 20.16 -31.28 -7.62
CA ALA A 19 18.84 -31.25 -7.00
C ALA A 19 18.34 -29.80 -7.13
N GLN A 20 17.41 -29.59 -8.05
CA GLN A 20 16.78 -28.31 -8.26
C GLN A 20 16.01 -28.03 -6.97
N ILE A 21 16.43 -27.01 -6.21
CA ILE A 21 15.75 -26.62 -4.97
C ILE A 21 14.35 -26.16 -5.39
N LYS A 22 13.34 -26.92 -4.94
CA LYS A 22 11.94 -26.60 -5.22
C LYS A 22 11.60 -25.26 -4.55
N TYR A 23 10.97 -24.37 -5.29
CA TYR A 23 10.46 -23.12 -4.73
C TYR A 23 9.44 -23.40 -3.62
N ASP A 24 9.68 -22.85 -2.43
CA ASP A 24 8.76 -22.88 -1.30
C ASP A 24 8.74 -21.49 -0.64
N PRO A 25 7.65 -20.73 -0.77
CA PRO A 25 7.55 -19.38 -0.22
C PRO A 25 7.37 -19.35 1.30
N LEU A 26 7.22 -20.50 1.97
CA LEU A 26 6.96 -20.60 3.41
C LEU A 26 8.22 -20.86 4.23
N TYR A 27 9.19 -21.54 3.64
CA TYR A 27 10.36 -22.06 4.37
C TYR A 27 11.65 -21.85 3.59
N PRO A 28 12.79 -21.56 4.29
CA PRO A 28 14.10 -21.56 3.64
C PRO A 28 14.41 -22.95 3.01
N PRO A 29 15.29 -23.07 2.01
CA PRO A 29 16.24 -22.07 1.58
C PRO A 29 15.66 -20.98 0.68
N ASN A 30 16.44 -19.86 0.51
CA ASN A 30 16.10 -18.81 -0.41
C ASN A 30 15.96 -19.32 -1.85
N SER A 31 14.77 -19.31 -2.37
CA SER A 31 14.43 -19.74 -3.73
C SER A 31 13.77 -18.64 -4.57
N TYR A 32 13.79 -17.40 -4.08
CA TYR A 32 13.20 -16.22 -4.73
C TYR A 32 13.56 -16.12 -6.22
N ARG A 33 14.86 -16.29 -6.55
CA ARG A 33 15.39 -16.20 -7.93
C ARG A 33 15.21 -17.50 -8.75
N SER A 34 14.42 -18.45 -8.28
CA SER A 34 14.14 -19.68 -8.98
C SER A 34 13.28 -19.46 -10.22
N SER A 35 13.53 -20.22 -11.29
CA SER A 35 12.64 -20.29 -12.45
C SER A 35 11.27 -20.91 -12.12
N GLU A 36 11.12 -21.58 -10.99
CA GLU A 36 9.86 -22.11 -10.50
C GLU A 36 9.02 -21.10 -9.72
N ASN A 37 9.60 -19.98 -9.29
CA ASN A 37 8.87 -18.91 -8.60
C ASN A 37 8.01 -18.11 -9.61
N PRO A 38 6.67 -18.26 -9.60
CA PRO A 38 5.82 -17.55 -10.56
C PRO A 38 5.75 -16.04 -10.32
N ASN A 39 6.23 -15.59 -9.16
CA ASN A 39 6.25 -14.21 -8.73
C ASN A 39 7.62 -13.54 -8.92
N TYR A 40 8.65 -14.28 -9.34
CA TYR A 40 9.94 -13.68 -9.64
C TYR A 40 9.86 -12.85 -10.93
N TRP A 41 10.21 -11.58 -10.86
CA TRP A 41 10.03 -10.63 -11.97
C TRP A 41 10.68 -11.04 -13.31
N LYS A 42 11.84 -11.76 -13.28
CA LYS A 42 12.48 -12.29 -14.51
C LYS A 42 11.66 -13.38 -15.21
N ASN A 43 10.81 -14.08 -14.45
CA ASN A 43 9.92 -15.09 -15.03
C ASN A 43 8.68 -14.46 -15.66
N LYS A 44 8.42 -13.17 -15.36
CA LYS A 44 7.28 -12.44 -15.88
C LYS A 44 7.60 -10.94 -16.00
N LEU A 45 8.33 -10.57 -17.04
CA LEU A 45 8.67 -9.18 -17.29
C LEU A 45 7.42 -8.33 -17.59
N PRO A 46 7.25 -7.15 -16.98
CA PRO A 46 6.19 -6.22 -17.34
C PRO A 46 6.29 -5.74 -18.79
N TYR A 47 7.52 -5.54 -19.28
CA TYR A 47 7.85 -5.22 -20.68
C TYR A 47 9.27 -5.68 -21.02
N GLN A 48 9.57 -5.76 -22.32
CA GLN A 48 10.89 -6.17 -22.78
C GLN A 48 11.96 -5.14 -22.38
N GLY A 49 13.01 -5.59 -21.71
CA GLY A 49 14.09 -4.72 -21.22
C GLY A 49 13.88 -4.17 -19.81
N TYR A 50 12.77 -4.54 -19.15
CA TYR A 50 12.59 -4.21 -17.74
C TYR A 50 13.63 -4.90 -16.86
N TRP A 51 14.10 -4.19 -15.85
CA TRP A 51 14.97 -4.73 -14.81
C TRP A 51 14.69 -4.06 -13.46
N GLN A 52 14.94 -4.79 -12.41
CA GLN A 52 15.00 -4.33 -11.03
C GLN A 52 16.08 -5.12 -10.31
N GLN A 53 16.54 -4.61 -9.17
CA GLN A 53 17.55 -5.28 -8.36
C GLN A 53 16.92 -6.40 -7.52
N ASP A 54 17.75 -7.36 -7.12
CA ASP A 54 17.34 -8.42 -6.20
C ASP A 54 18.10 -8.30 -4.89
N VAL A 55 17.43 -8.63 -3.79
CA VAL A 55 17.98 -8.60 -2.44
C VAL A 55 17.72 -9.91 -1.69
N TYR A 56 18.66 -10.28 -0.83
CA TYR A 56 18.44 -11.29 0.19
C TYR A 56 19.04 -10.82 1.51
N TYR A 57 18.16 -10.60 2.49
CA TYR A 57 18.50 -10.18 3.84
C TYR A 57 18.47 -11.36 4.81
N GLU A 58 19.55 -11.54 5.58
CA GLU A 58 19.59 -12.36 6.78
C GLU A 58 19.84 -11.42 7.96
N ILE A 59 18.90 -11.34 8.91
CA ILE A 59 19.00 -10.42 10.04
C ILE A 59 18.80 -11.21 11.34
N ASP A 60 19.72 -11.05 12.28
CA ASP A 60 19.58 -11.56 13.65
C ASP A 60 19.56 -10.38 14.61
N ALA A 61 18.43 -10.17 15.28
CA ALA A 61 18.17 -9.00 16.08
C ALA A 61 17.73 -9.38 17.50
N GLU A 62 18.36 -8.78 18.48
CA GLU A 62 17.96 -8.84 19.88
C GLU A 62 17.40 -7.49 20.33
N ILE A 63 16.20 -7.50 20.89
CA ILE A 63 15.53 -6.34 21.46
C ILE A 63 15.72 -6.34 22.96
N ASN A 64 16.34 -5.29 23.50
CA ASN A 64 16.48 -5.10 24.93
C ASN A 64 15.34 -4.23 25.46
N GLU A 65 14.40 -4.85 26.14
CA GLU A 65 13.18 -4.21 26.63
C GLU A 65 13.42 -3.24 27.81
N GLU A 66 14.59 -3.29 28.46
CA GLU A 66 14.95 -2.33 29.53
C GLU A 66 15.48 -1.03 28.93
N THR A 67 16.20 -1.12 27.83
CA THR A 67 16.83 0.03 27.19
C THR A 67 16.10 0.52 25.94
N ASP A 68 15.17 -0.26 25.40
CA ASP A 68 14.46 0.00 24.15
C ASP A 68 15.42 0.12 22.94
N ILE A 69 16.41 -0.79 22.89
CA ILE A 69 17.44 -0.82 21.84
C ILE A 69 17.38 -2.15 21.09
N ILE A 70 17.38 -2.09 19.78
CA ILE A 70 17.65 -3.21 18.89
C ILE A 70 19.16 -3.29 18.68
N SER A 71 19.78 -4.45 18.93
CA SER A 71 21.14 -4.77 18.51
C SER A 71 21.06 -5.90 17.49
N ALA A 72 21.64 -5.71 16.33
CA ALA A 72 21.48 -6.68 15.25
C ALA A 72 22.72 -6.82 14.37
N SER A 73 22.88 -8.02 13.81
CA SER A 73 23.76 -8.30 12.68
C SER A 73 22.91 -8.53 11.43
N GLN A 74 23.39 -8.02 10.31
CA GLN A 74 22.70 -8.10 9.01
C GLN A 74 23.67 -8.55 7.93
N LYS A 75 23.26 -9.54 7.14
CA LYS A 75 23.89 -9.87 5.86
C LYS A 75 22.92 -9.53 4.75
N LEU A 76 23.39 -8.79 3.77
CA LEU A 76 22.64 -8.46 2.57
C LEU A 76 23.41 -8.91 1.35
N LYS A 77 22.87 -9.87 0.62
CA LYS A 77 23.32 -10.17 -0.74
C LYS A 77 22.51 -9.34 -1.73
N TYR A 78 23.21 -8.56 -2.54
CA TYR A 78 22.65 -7.65 -3.53
C TYR A 78 23.12 -8.02 -4.92
N TRP A 79 22.21 -8.11 -5.88
CA TRP A 79 22.50 -8.41 -7.28
C TRP A 79 22.28 -7.19 -8.14
N ASN A 80 23.26 -6.84 -8.95
CA ASN A 80 23.15 -5.79 -9.94
C ASN A 80 22.53 -6.35 -11.24
N ASN A 81 21.24 -6.23 -11.39
CA ASN A 81 20.53 -6.62 -12.62
C ASN A 81 20.41 -5.48 -13.64
N SER A 82 20.93 -4.29 -13.34
CA SER A 82 20.94 -3.15 -14.25
C SER A 82 21.98 -3.33 -15.34
N PRO A 83 21.88 -2.59 -16.45
CA PRO A 83 22.95 -2.53 -17.48
C PRO A 83 24.17 -1.74 -17.03
N ASP A 84 24.12 -1.08 -15.87
CA ASP A 84 25.14 -0.15 -15.41
C ASP A 84 26.15 -0.83 -14.48
N THR A 85 27.39 -0.32 -14.48
CA THR A 85 28.41 -0.69 -13.49
C THR A 85 28.29 0.20 -12.26
N LEU A 86 28.11 -0.38 -11.07
CA LEU A 86 27.97 0.36 -9.84
C LEU A 86 29.32 0.48 -9.11
N TYR A 87 29.70 1.70 -8.75
CA TYR A 87 30.93 2.02 -8.00
C TYR A 87 30.64 2.35 -6.53
N GLU A 88 29.38 2.65 -6.23
CA GLU A 88 28.90 3.04 -4.91
C GLU A 88 27.46 2.54 -4.72
N VAL A 89 27.07 2.34 -3.49
CA VAL A 89 25.71 2.00 -3.08
C VAL A 89 25.26 2.87 -1.92
N TYR A 90 23.95 2.95 -1.73
CA TYR A 90 23.35 3.80 -0.71
C TYR A 90 22.40 2.98 0.16
N PHE A 91 22.37 3.28 1.44
CA PHE A 91 21.41 2.72 2.39
C PHE A 91 20.63 3.83 3.07
N HIS A 92 19.35 3.57 3.34
CA HIS A 92 18.54 4.38 4.23
C HIS A 92 18.76 3.96 5.68
N LEU A 93 19.05 4.94 6.53
CA LEU A 93 19.00 4.85 7.99
C LEU A 93 17.84 5.73 8.47
N TYR A 94 16.61 5.27 8.23
CA TYR A 94 15.38 6.08 8.35
C TYR A 94 15.23 6.77 9.70
N GLN A 95 15.61 6.10 10.82
CA GLN A 95 15.45 6.66 12.16
C GLN A 95 16.33 7.88 12.43
N ASN A 96 17.35 8.12 11.60
CA ASN A 96 18.22 9.30 11.70
C ASN A 96 17.51 10.59 11.27
N ALA A 97 16.35 10.51 10.63
CA ALA A 97 15.53 11.70 10.34
C ALA A 97 15.05 12.41 11.61
N PHE A 98 14.79 11.64 12.68
CA PHE A 98 14.04 12.11 13.85
C PHE A 98 14.97 12.58 14.99
N GLN A 99 15.78 13.60 14.69
CA GLN A 99 16.74 14.15 15.64
C GLN A 99 16.90 15.66 15.43
N PRO A 100 17.34 16.43 16.45
CA PRO A 100 17.61 17.85 16.30
C PRO A 100 18.65 18.11 15.20
N GLY A 101 18.40 19.10 14.35
CA GLY A 101 19.31 19.51 13.28
C GLY A 101 19.28 18.63 12.03
N SER A 102 18.38 17.62 11.94
CA SER A 102 18.15 16.84 10.73
C SER A 102 17.38 17.66 9.66
N TYR A 103 17.34 17.16 8.42
CA TYR A 103 16.51 17.75 7.36
C TYR A 103 15.03 17.76 7.74
N TYR A 104 14.54 16.70 8.41
CA TYR A 104 13.19 16.65 8.94
C TYR A 104 12.94 17.73 10.00
N ASP A 105 13.87 17.95 10.93
CA ASP A 105 13.76 18.98 11.97
C ASP A 105 13.68 20.40 11.37
N GLU A 106 14.52 20.69 10.36
CA GLU A 106 14.47 21.97 9.64
C GLU A 106 13.13 22.15 8.92
N LEU A 107 12.62 21.09 8.28
CA LEU A 107 11.31 21.07 7.65
C LEU A 107 10.20 21.37 8.67
N GLN A 108 10.23 20.75 9.86
CA GLN A 108 9.25 21.02 10.92
C GLN A 108 9.31 22.48 11.38
N LYS A 109 10.51 23.06 11.53
CA LYS A 109 10.70 24.46 11.89
C LYS A 109 10.12 25.42 10.85
N GLN A 110 10.37 25.17 9.56
CA GLN A 110 9.78 25.96 8.45
C GLN A 110 8.25 25.93 8.49
N ASN A 111 7.67 24.84 8.95
CA ASN A 111 6.24 24.68 9.12
C ASN A 111 5.70 25.15 10.48
N HIS A 112 6.49 25.92 11.21
CA HIS A 112 6.12 26.43 12.53
C HIS A 112 5.73 25.34 13.55
N LYS A 113 6.21 24.09 13.35
CA LYS A 113 6.04 22.99 14.29
C LYS A 113 7.24 22.91 15.24
N LYS A 114 7.00 22.48 16.46
CA LYS A 114 8.03 22.29 17.49
C LYS A 114 8.00 20.81 17.92
N PRO A 115 8.74 19.92 17.27
CA PRO A 115 8.78 18.53 17.67
C PRO A 115 9.40 18.40 19.07
N ILE A 116 8.85 17.49 19.87
CA ILE A 116 9.42 17.10 21.15
C ILE A 116 10.18 15.80 20.90
N TYR A 117 11.47 15.85 21.06
CA TYR A 117 12.35 14.69 20.90
C TYR A 117 12.47 13.91 22.21
N GLY A 118 12.51 12.60 22.11
CA GLY A 118 12.71 11.70 23.24
C GLY A 118 14.17 11.64 23.72
N LYS A 119 14.46 10.65 24.54
CA LYS A 119 15.76 10.47 25.21
C LYS A 119 16.89 10.25 24.20
N TYR A 120 16.72 9.35 23.26
CA TYR A 120 17.72 8.96 22.27
C TYR A 120 17.75 9.91 21.08
N GLU A 121 16.60 10.36 20.63
CA GLU A 121 16.45 11.34 19.56
C GLU A 121 17.23 12.61 19.87
N LYS A 122 17.16 13.15 21.12
CA LYS A 122 17.93 14.32 21.58
C LYS A 122 19.45 14.12 21.51
N GLN A 123 19.91 12.89 21.54
CA GLN A 123 21.33 12.52 21.47
C GLN A 123 21.78 12.21 20.04
N GLY A 124 20.89 12.33 19.05
CA GLY A 124 21.17 11.96 17.66
C GLY A 124 21.30 10.45 17.47
N LEU A 125 20.58 9.66 18.27
CA LEU A 125 20.58 8.20 18.22
C LEU A 125 19.32 7.70 17.50
N GLY A 126 19.44 7.45 16.20
CA GLY A 126 18.45 6.80 15.37
C GLY A 126 18.86 5.37 15.05
N THR A 127 19.54 5.17 13.92
CA THR A 127 20.25 3.92 13.55
C THR A 127 21.75 4.20 13.48
N LYS A 128 22.55 3.38 14.15
CA LYS A 128 24.02 3.49 14.19
C LYS A 128 24.65 2.24 13.63
N ILE A 129 25.46 2.38 12.61
CA ILE A 129 26.30 1.31 12.07
C ILE A 129 27.53 1.18 12.99
N GLU A 130 27.73 -0.01 13.57
CA GLU A 130 28.88 -0.31 14.44
C GLU A 130 30.02 -0.88 13.62
N SER A 131 29.73 -1.72 12.64
CA SER A 131 30.72 -2.25 11.68
C SER A 131 30.10 -2.45 10.31
N ILE A 132 30.90 -2.40 9.26
CA ILE A 132 30.50 -2.77 7.90
C ILE A 132 31.67 -3.36 7.13
N LYS A 133 31.38 -4.45 6.40
CA LYS A 133 32.28 -5.05 5.42
C LYS A 133 31.54 -5.32 4.13
N VAL A 134 32.24 -5.25 3.00
CA VAL A 134 31.76 -5.67 1.69
C VAL A 134 32.71 -6.76 1.17
N ASP A 135 32.16 -7.94 0.89
CA ASP A 135 32.93 -9.14 0.50
C ASP A 135 34.12 -9.40 1.46
N ASN A 136 33.84 -9.36 2.77
CA ASN A 136 34.81 -9.52 3.87
C ASN A 136 35.93 -8.47 3.95
N LYS A 137 35.78 -7.31 3.29
CA LYS A 137 36.75 -6.21 3.29
C LYS A 137 36.16 -4.95 3.88
N ASP A 138 36.96 -4.20 4.62
CA ASP A 138 36.60 -2.88 5.08
C ASP A 138 36.40 -1.93 3.88
N VAL A 139 35.47 -0.98 4.03
CA VAL A 139 35.09 -0.04 2.97
C VAL A 139 35.08 1.40 3.47
N ILE A 140 35.23 2.33 2.55
CA ILE A 140 35.05 3.76 2.84
C ILE A 140 33.55 4.07 2.80
N THR A 141 33.11 4.83 3.79
CA THR A 141 31.70 5.22 3.92
C THR A 141 31.55 6.71 4.18
N ASP A 142 30.38 7.23 3.86
CA ASP A 142 29.97 8.59 4.16
C ASP A 142 28.52 8.58 4.66
N LEU A 143 28.19 9.41 5.64
CA LEU A 143 26.85 9.50 6.22
C LEU A 143 26.36 10.93 6.16
N ASP A 144 25.29 11.12 5.39
CA ASP A 144 24.52 12.36 5.39
C ASP A 144 23.11 12.09 5.95
N ASN A 145 22.93 12.32 7.23
CA ASN A 145 21.69 12.15 8.00
C ASN A 145 21.04 10.77 7.80
N THR A 146 20.08 10.60 6.87
CA THR A 146 19.41 9.33 6.62
C THR A 146 20.03 8.52 5.50
N ILE A 147 20.99 9.06 4.77
CA ILE A 147 21.64 8.40 3.64
C ILE A 147 23.05 7.98 3.99
N PHE A 148 23.28 6.67 4.00
CA PHE A 148 24.58 6.07 4.25
C PHE A 148 25.15 5.54 2.94
N LYS A 149 26.20 6.19 2.46
CA LYS A 149 26.91 5.86 1.22
C LYS A 149 28.10 4.94 1.48
N ILE A 150 28.26 3.95 0.64
CA ILE A 150 29.38 2.99 0.66
C ILE A 150 30.09 3.05 -0.69
N TYR A 151 31.40 3.27 -0.68
CA TYR A 151 32.24 3.17 -1.86
C TYR A 151 32.72 1.74 -2.01
N LEU A 152 32.38 1.10 -3.14
CA LEU A 152 32.77 -0.28 -3.40
C LEU A 152 34.27 -0.38 -3.69
N ASN A 153 34.97 -1.33 -3.08
CA ASN A 153 36.38 -1.57 -3.34
C ASN A 153 36.65 -2.09 -4.77
N SER A 154 35.66 -2.72 -5.37
CA SER A 154 35.66 -3.18 -6.75
C SER A 154 34.31 -2.84 -7.39
N PRO A 155 34.29 -2.43 -8.65
CA PRO A 155 33.04 -2.17 -9.35
C PRO A 155 32.13 -3.39 -9.38
N LEU A 156 30.83 -3.20 -9.18
CA LEU A 156 29.81 -4.25 -9.29
C LEU A 156 29.24 -4.21 -10.71
N PHE A 157 29.67 -5.15 -11.57
CA PHE A 157 29.26 -5.21 -12.96
C PHE A 157 27.83 -5.73 -13.13
N PRO A 158 27.21 -5.48 -14.30
CA PRO A 158 25.92 -6.07 -14.65
C PRO A 158 25.91 -7.60 -14.52
N GLY A 159 24.93 -8.13 -13.78
CA GLY A 159 24.78 -9.56 -13.50
C GLY A 159 25.54 -10.07 -12.27
N ASP A 160 26.49 -9.31 -11.75
CA ASP A 160 27.25 -9.68 -10.56
C ASP A 160 26.45 -9.44 -9.26
N SER A 161 26.99 -9.96 -8.17
CA SER A 161 26.44 -9.72 -6.82
C SER A 161 27.55 -9.45 -5.81
N THR A 162 27.20 -8.76 -4.73
CA THR A 162 28.10 -8.46 -3.60
C THR A 162 27.41 -8.75 -2.28
N LEU A 163 28.20 -9.01 -1.23
CA LEU A 163 27.73 -9.28 0.12
C LEU A 163 28.12 -8.13 1.05
N PHE A 164 27.10 -7.53 1.68
CA PHE A 164 27.28 -6.56 2.75
C PHE A 164 27.06 -7.26 4.09
N GLU A 165 27.95 -7.04 5.05
CA GLU A 165 27.85 -7.52 6.42
C GLU A 165 27.94 -6.32 7.36
N LEU A 166 26.88 -6.10 8.17
CA LEU A 166 26.75 -4.96 9.06
C LEU A 166 26.39 -5.42 10.47
N ASP A 167 27.00 -4.77 11.47
CA ASP A 167 26.47 -4.74 12.83
C ASP A 167 25.91 -3.35 13.11
N PHE A 168 24.73 -3.29 13.72
CA PHE A 168 24.07 -2.01 13.95
C PHE A 168 23.20 -1.99 15.21
N LYS A 169 22.88 -0.78 15.66
CA LYS A 169 21.87 -0.53 16.68
C LYS A 169 20.82 0.44 16.19
N THR A 170 19.57 0.16 16.54
CA THR A 170 18.44 1.09 16.31
C THR A 170 17.70 1.31 17.61
N TYR A 171 17.37 2.58 17.86
CA TYR A 171 16.86 3.03 19.13
C TYR A 171 15.37 3.38 19.02
N PHE A 172 14.53 2.70 19.81
CA PHE A 172 13.16 3.16 20.02
C PHE A 172 13.13 4.42 20.87
N ASP A 173 12.17 5.30 20.61
CA ASP A 173 11.97 6.49 21.45
C ASP A 173 10.49 6.89 21.49
N GLN A 174 10.16 7.81 22.37
CA GLN A 174 8.81 8.26 22.67
C GLN A 174 8.62 9.77 22.47
N GLY A 175 9.34 10.35 21.50
CA GLY A 175 9.16 11.74 21.09
C GLY A 175 7.80 11.97 20.40
N SER A 176 7.49 13.24 20.15
CA SER A 176 6.26 13.61 19.43
C SER A 176 6.40 13.55 17.91
N VAL A 177 7.57 13.17 17.40
CA VAL A 177 7.85 13.05 15.98
C VAL A 177 7.14 11.82 15.38
N ARG A 178 6.71 11.94 14.12
CA ARG A 178 6.02 10.85 13.42
C ARG A 178 7.03 9.87 12.83
N ARG A 179 7.62 9.05 13.66
CA ARG A 179 8.70 8.13 13.28
C ARG A 179 8.24 6.73 12.86
N ARG A 180 6.97 6.42 12.90
CA ARG A 180 6.40 5.10 12.63
C ARG A 180 6.93 3.99 13.57
N MET A 181 8.26 3.85 13.69
CA MET A 181 8.87 2.99 14.73
C MET A 181 8.50 3.49 16.12
N LYS A 182 7.77 2.69 16.90
CA LYS A 182 7.18 3.10 18.18
C LYS A 182 7.47 2.11 19.28
N SER A 183 7.65 2.63 20.49
CA SER A 183 7.42 1.91 21.73
C SER A 183 6.49 2.73 22.62
N TYR A 184 5.58 2.05 23.31
CA TYR A 184 4.73 2.67 24.33
C TYR A 184 4.41 1.66 25.42
N GLU A 185 3.92 2.15 26.55
CA GLU A 185 3.56 1.32 27.68
C GLU A 185 2.06 1.44 27.99
N SER A 186 1.42 0.32 28.21
CA SER A 186 0.03 0.23 28.65
C SER A 186 -0.09 -0.83 29.72
N TRP A 187 -0.70 -0.49 30.87
CA TRP A 187 -0.86 -1.41 32.01
C TRP A 187 0.45 -2.02 32.53
N GLY A 188 1.59 -1.32 32.40
CA GLY A 188 2.90 -1.82 32.78
C GLY A 188 3.54 -2.80 31.79
N TYR A 189 2.93 -2.98 30.61
CA TYR A 189 3.46 -3.77 29.50
C TYR A 189 3.90 -2.89 28.36
N LYS A 190 5.10 -3.18 27.82
CA LYS A 190 5.64 -2.47 26.67
C LYS A 190 5.17 -3.09 25.37
N HIS A 191 4.85 -2.22 24.44
CA HIS A 191 4.54 -2.52 23.03
C HIS A 191 5.63 -2.00 22.11
N TYR A 192 5.92 -2.73 21.02
CA TYR A 192 6.89 -2.34 20.03
C TYR A 192 6.32 -2.50 18.61
N ASN A 193 6.42 -1.44 17.79
CA ASN A 193 6.27 -1.49 16.33
C ASN A 193 7.65 -1.31 15.71
N GLY A 194 8.25 -2.39 15.22
CA GLY A 194 9.55 -2.39 14.58
C GLY A 194 9.41 -2.19 13.08
N VAL A 195 9.43 -0.94 12.66
CA VAL A 195 9.33 -0.52 11.26
C VAL A 195 10.47 0.42 10.92
N HIS A 196 11.01 0.35 9.69
CA HIS A 196 12.19 1.13 9.28
C HIS A 196 13.36 0.98 10.27
N TRP A 197 13.55 -0.19 10.81
CA TRP A 197 14.41 -0.46 11.95
C TRP A 197 15.80 -0.99 11.56
N TYR A 198 16.00 -1.41 10.31
CA TYR A 198 17.25 -1.96 9.82
C TYR A 198 17.85 -1.09 8.69
N PRO A 199 19.17 -1.12 8.48
CA PRO A 199 19.80 -0.47 7.33
C PRO A 199 19.30 -1.09 6.03
N ARG A 200 18.57 -0.30 5.22
CA ARG A 200 17.92 -0.77 4.00
C ARG A 200 18.61 -0.21 2.78
N ILE A 201 19.05 -1.07 1.85
CA ILE A 201 19.64 -0.60 0.60
C ILE A 201 18.63 0.20 -0.20
N CYS A 202 19.03 1.36 -0.72
CA CYS A 202 18.21 2.17 -1.60
C CYS A 202 17.87 1.41 -2.89
N VAL A 203 16.74 1.71 -3.49
CA VAL A 203 16.42 1.17 -4.82
C VAL A 203 17.24 1.89 -5.87
N TYR A 204 17.77 1.12 -6.81
CA TYR A 204 18.35 1.61 -8.07
C TYR A 204 17.47 1.13 -9.20
N ASP A 205 16.79 2.04 -9.89
CA ASP A 205 15.85 1.72 -10.94
C ASP A 205 16.17 2.43 -12.27
N SER A 206 15.48 2.02 -13.35
CA SER A 206 15.72 2.52 -14.68
C SER A 206 15.22 3.95 -14.92
N LYS A 207 14.33 4.47 -14.08
CA LYS A 207 13.69 5.78 -14.28
C LYS A 207 14.47 6.91 -13.59
N PHE A 208 14.89 6.70 -12.36
CA PHE A 208 15.52 7.73 -11.52
C PHE A 208 16.91 7.37 -11.00
N GLY A 209 17.41 6.16 -11.29
CA GLY A 209 18.66 5.67 -10.72
C GLY A 209 18.51 5.40 -9.22
N TRP A 210 19.48 5.82 -8.40
CA TRP A 210 19.41 5.67 -6.94
C TRP A 210 18.36 6.58 -6.30
N THR A 211 17.37 6.02 -5.63
CA THR A 211 16.44 6.74 -4.75
C THR A 211 17.14 7.01 -3.41
N LYS A 212 17.92 8.08 -3.36
CA LYS A 212 18.76 8.49 -2.22
C LYS A 212 18.30 9.79 -1.57
N ASP A 213 16.99 10.02 -1.59
CA ASP A 213 16.39 11.19 -0.97
C ASP A 213 16.44 11.06 0.55
N GLN A 214 16.63 12.20 1.24
CA GLN A 214 16.53 12.24 2.69
C GLN A 214 15.12 11.86 3.12
N HIS A 215 15.01 11.03 4.15
CA HIS A 215 13.70 10.67 4.69
C HIS A 215 13.09 11.84 5.47
N LEU A 216 11.94 12.31 5.02
CA LEU A 216 11.21 13.44 5.62
C LEU A 216 9.90 13.01 6.31
N GLY A 217 9.78 11.74 6.69
CA GLY A 217 8.60 11.19 7.34
C GLY A 217 7.47 10.85 6.38
N ARG A 218 7.79 10.62 5.10
CA ARG A 218 6.90 10.10 4.07
C ARG A 218 6.99 8.58 3.99
N GLU A 219 6.27 8.01 3.06
CA GLU A 219 6.31 6.60 2.72
C GLU A 219 7.64 6.23 2.02
N PHE A 220 7.83 5.00 1.64
CA PHE A 220 9.15 4.43 1.35
C PHE A 220 9.13 3.56 0.09
N TYR A 221 10.31 3.13 -0.35
CA TYR A 221 10.51 2.36 -1.57
C TYR A 221 11.57 1.28 -1.35
N GLY A 222 11.34 0.04 -1.76
CA GLY A 222 12.22 -1.09 -1.49
C GLY A 222 12.32 -2.11 -2.61
N ASN A 223 13.46 -2.83 -2.65
CA ASN A 223 13.70 -3.91 -3.61
C ASN A 223 13.00 -5.19 -3.18
N PHE A 224 12.33 -5.88 -4.10
CA PHE A 224 11.79 -7.21 -3.86
C PHE A 224 12.89 -8.25 -3.66
N GLY A 225 12.66 -9.16 -2.73
CA GLY A 225 13.59 -10.25 -2.45
C GLY A 225 13.12 -11.17 -1.35
N THR A 226 14.08 -11.72 -0.64
CA THR A 226 13.90 -12.64 0.49
C THR A 226 14.39 -12.00 1.77
N PHE A 227 13.70 -12.28 2.87
CA PHE A 227 14.11 -11.91 4.22
C PHE A 227 14.06 -13.14 5.14
N ASP A 228 15.18 -13.48 5.75
CA ASP A 228 15.30 -14.42 6.85
C ASP A 228 15.63 -13.63 8.11
N VAL A 229 14.67 -13.51 9.03
CA VAL A 229 14.81 -12.62 10.18
C VAL A 229 14.55 -13.36 11.48
N LYS A 230 15.49 -13.24 12.41
CA LYS A 230 15.35 -13.70 13.78
C LYS A 230 15.17 -12.53 14.71
N LEU A 231 14.12 -12.58 15.53
CA LEU A 231 13.78 -11.57 16.52
C LEU A 231 13.79 -12.18 17.90
N THR A 232 14.71 -11.78 18.76
CA THR A 232 14.83 -12.29 20.13
C THR A 232 14.26 -11.28 21.13
N PHE A 233 13.24 -11.73 21.85
CA PHE A 233 12.54 -10.98 22.92
C PHE A 233 12.51 -11.74 24.23
N ALA A 234 12.15 -11.08 25.34
CA ALA A 234 11.75 -11.75 26.56
C ALA A 234 10.61 -12.73 26.27
N SER A 235 10.63 -13.90 26.95
CA SER A 235 9.75 -15.04 26.62
C SER A 235 8.25 -14.80 26.74
N ASN A 236 7.85 -13.72 27.40
CA ASN A 236 6.44 -13.32 27.56
C ASN A 236 5.89 -12.51 26.39
N PHE A 237 6.73 -12.04 25.48
CA PHE A 237 6.27 -11.33 24.29
C PHE A 237 5.66 -12.29 23.27
N ILE A 238 4.57 -11.85 22.64
CA ILE A 238 4.03 -12.45 21.42
C ILE A 238 4.45 -11.55 20.28
N VAL A 239 5.11 -12.14 19.29
CA VAL A 239 5.72 -11.43 18.16
C VAL A 239 5.12 -11.93 16.86
N GLU A 240 4.75 -11.03 15.99
CA GLU A 240 4.41 -11.32 14.60
C GLU A 240 5.08 -10.32 13.66
N ALA A 241 5.28 -10.74 12.42
CA ALA A 241 6.07 -9.99 11.45
C ALA A 241 5.67 -10.29 10.01
N THR A 242 6.24 -9.54 9.08
CA THR A 242 6.32 -9.90 7.66
C THR A 242 6.86 -11.33 7.52
N GLY A 243 6.29 -12.13 6.61
CA GLY A 243 6.72 -13.51 6.37
C GLY A 243 6.05 -14.55 7.26
N ASN A 244 6.48 -15.78 7.10
CA ASN A 244 5.93 -16.95 7.80
C ASN A 244 6.79 -17.30 9.00
N LEU A 245 6.17 -17.62 10.11
CA LEU A 245 6.85 -18.03 11.34
C LEU A 245 7.35 -19.48 11.17
N VAL A 246 8.65 -19.64 10.99
CA VAL A 246 9.31 -20.93 10.67
C VAL A 246 9.31 -21.88 11.87
N ASN A 247 9.64 -21.37 13.06
CA ASN A 247 9.73 -22.16 14.28
C ASN A 247 8.47 -22.06 15.17
N ARG A 248 7.29 -22.00 14.55
CA ARG A 248 6.00 -21.83 15.24
C ARG A 248 5.79 -22.81 16.40
N SER A 249 6.04 -24.09 16.18
CA SER A 249 5.85 -25.13 17.20
C SER A 249 6.72 -24.94 18.46
N GLU A 250 7.86 -24.25 18.33
CA GLU A 250 8.76 -23.93 19.43
C GLU A 250 8.26 -22.72 20.23
N VAL A 251 7.95 -21.60 19.54
CA VAL A 251 7.67 -20.31 20.19
C VAL A 251 6.20 -20.12 20.52
N LEU A 252 5.31 -20.76 19.75
CA LEU A 252 3.85 -20.67 19.89
C LEU A 252 3.20 -22.06 19.74
N PRO A 253 3.51 -23.04 20.64
CA PRO A 253 2.89 -24.37 20.60
C PRO A 253 1.38 -24.26 20.76
N ASP A 254 0.63 -25.27 20.26
CA ASP A 254 -0.83 -25.24 20.16
C ASP A 254 -1.50 -24.96 21.51
N GLU A 255 -1.00 -25.54 22.61
CA GLU A 255 -1.52 -25.29 23.96
C GLU A 255 -1.42 -23.80 24.36
N LEU A 256 -0.33 -23.12 23.98
CA LEU A 256 -0.19 -21.69 24.21
C LEU A 256 -1.10 -20.89 23.28
N ARG A 257 -1.17 -21.29 21.99
CA ARG A 257 -2.06 -20.65 21.02
C ARG A 257 -3.52 -20.68 21.46
N GLU A 258 -3.99 -21.80 22.01
CA GLU A 258 -5.34 -21.92 22.56
C GLU A 258 -5.59 -20.96 23.74
N LYS A 259 -4.62 -20.81 24.65
CA LYS A 259 -4.70 -19.85 25.76
C LYS A 259 -4.74 -18.40 25.29
N LEU A 260 -4.10 -18.11 24.18
CA LEU A 260 -4.04 -16.76 23.57
C LEU A 260 -5.22 -16.48 22.62
N ASP A 261 -6.14 -17.42 22.41
CA ASP A 261 -7.25 -17.20 21.48
C ASP A 261 -8.11 -16.01 21.91
N LEU A 262 -8.30 -15.08 20.99
CA LEU A 262 -9.04 -13.82 21.22
C LEU A 262 -10.45 -14.07 21.75
N LYS A 263 -11.10 -15.17 21.36
CA LYS A 263 -12.44 -15.55 21.79
C LYS A 263 -12.54 -15.77 23.31
N ASN A 264 -11.44 -16.18 23.95
CA ASN A 264 -11.40 -16.35 25.40
C ASN A 264 -11.60 -15.02 26.17
N PHE A 265 -11.39 -13.89 25.48
CA PHE A 265 -11.44 -12.54 26.03
C PHE A 265 -12.62 -11.71 25.50
N ALA A 266 -13.59 -12.35 24.85
CA ALA A 266 -14.76 -11.69 24.24
C ALA A 266 -15.56 -10.82 25.22
N ASN A 267 -15.65 -11.25 26.48
CA ASN A 267 -16.39 -10.55 27.52
C ASN A 267 -15.51 -9.60 28.36
N LYS A 268 -14.25 -9.43 27.99
CA LYS A 268 -13.33 -8.53 28.69
C LYS A 268 -13.85 -7.10 28.61
N LYS A 269 -13.90 -6.42 29.78
CA LYS A 269 -14.27 -4.99 29.77
C LYS A 269 -13.22 -4.18 29.00
N TRP A 270 -13.70 -3.31 28.13
CA TRP A 270 -12.84 -2.40 27.35
C TRP A 270 -11.89 -1.62 28.26
N ASN A 271 -10.61 -1.60 27.89
CA ASN A 271 -9.54 -0.91 28.60
C ASN A 271 -9.42 -1.33 30.08
N SER A 272 -9.52 -2.63 30.36
CA SER A 272 -9.27 -3.22 31.67
C SER A 272 -7.93 -3.94 31.72
N GLU A 273 -7.38 -4.14 32.92
CA GLU A 273 -6.09 -4.78 33.15
C GLU A 273 -5.97 -6.13 32.42
N PRO A 274 -4.91 -6.38 31.67
CA PRO A 274 -4.71 -7.63 30.95
C PRO A 274 -4.35 -8.80 31.90
N SER A 275 -4.65 -10.00 31.46
CA SER A 275 -4.30 -11.25 32.17
C SER A 275 -2.82 -11.60 31.88
N VAL A 276 -2.14 -12.14 32.87
CA VAL A 276 -0.78 -12.67 32.72
C VAL A 276 -0.89 -14.12 32.21
N ILE A 277 -0.63 -14.32 30.91
CA ILE A 277 -0.59 -15.67 30.31
C ILE A 277 0.80 -16.28 30.44
N ILE A 278 1.83 -15.49 30.14
CA ILE A 278 3.24 -15.89 30.28
C ILE A 278 3.89 -14.93 31.27
N PRO A 279 4.30 -15.40 32.45
CA PRO A 279 4.99 -14.55 33.41
C PRO A 279 6.31 -14.02 32.87
N TYR A 280 6.58 -12.74 33.11
CA TYR A 280 7.87 -12.15 32.75
C TYR A 280 9.02 -12.81 33.55
N ASN A 281 10.08 -13.19 32.84
CA ASN A 281 11.34 -13.62 33.41
C ASN A 281 12.48 -13.09 32.55
N LYS A 282 13.26 -12.18 33.10
CA LYS A 282 14.38 -11.52 32.42
C LYS A 282 15.40 -12.51 31.81
N LYS A 283 15.59 -13.68 32.42
CA LYS A 283 16.55 -14.68 31.93
C LYS A 283 16.02 -15.55 30.79
N ASN A 284 14.70 -15.55 30.60
CA ASN A 284 14.07 -16.39 29.59
C ASN A 284 13.81 -15.55 28.34
N ARG A 285 14.49 -15.89 27.27
CA ARG A 285 14.30 -15.25 25.98
C ARG A 285 13.78 -16.26 24.97
N LYS A 286 13.06 -15.76 23.94
CA LYS A 286 12.59 -16.54 22.79
C LYS A 286 13.05 -15.86 21.51
N THR A 287 13.50 -16.67 20.55
CA THR A 287 13.83 -16.21 19.21
C THR A 287 12.73 -16.65 18.25
N TRP A 288 12.11 -15.68 17.61
CA TRP A 288 11.08 -15.84 16.60
C TRP A 288 11.74 -15.77 15.23
N TYR A 289 11.65 -16.85 14.44
CA TYR A 289 12.28 -16.93 13.12
C TYR A 289 11.23 -16.80 12.03
N PHE A 290 11.36 -15.77 11.19
CA PHE A 290 10.48 -15.48 10.06
C PHE A 290 11.22 -15.64 8.74
N HIS A 291 10.54 -16.23 7.76
CA HIS A 291 10.97 -16.32 6.37
C HIS A 291 9.93 -15.64 5.46
N ALA A 292 10.38 -14.73 4.61
CA ALA A 292 9.53 -14.01 3.68
C ALA A 292 10.12 -14.00 2.27
N GLU A 293 9.32 -14.41 1.29
CA GLU A 293 9.67 -14.41 -0.13
C GLU A 293 8.82 -13.40 -0.90
N ASN A 294 9.39 -12.78 -1.93
CA ASN A 294 8.69 -11.80 -2.78
C ASN A 294 8.18 -10.57 -2.01
N VAL A 295 8.93 -10.11 -1.04
CA VAL A 295 8.62 -8.90 -0.25
C VAL A 295 9.71 -7.85 -0.42
N HIS A 296 9.37 -6.60 -0.22
CA HIS A 296 10.31 -5.48 -0.36
C HIS A 296 10.55 -4.72 0.94
N ASP A 297 9.95 -5.14 2.04
CA ASP A 297 10.17 -4.63 3.38
C ASP A 297 9.93 -5.70 4.43
N PHE A 298 10.40 -5.45 5.66
CA PHE A 298 10.19 -6.32 6.81
C PHE A 298 9.85 -5.50 8.05
N ALA A 299 8.65 -5.70 8.57
CA ALA A 299 8.15 -5.09 9.80
C ALA A 299 7.76 -6.15 10.82
N PHE A 300 7.77 -5.77 12.10
CA PHE A 300 7.27 -6.61 13.19
C PHE A 300 6.48 -5.79 14.21
N THR A 301 5.64 -6.49 14.97
CA THR A 301 4.99 -5.97 16.18
C THR A 301 5.13 -6.95 17.32
N ALA A 302 5.27 -6.46 18.55
CA ALA A 302 5.50 -7.30 19.71
C ALA A 302 4.83 -6.72 20.97
N ASP A 303 4.05 -7.55 21.68
CA ASP A 303 3.35 -7.16 22.89
C ASP A 303 3.06 -8.37 23.78
N PRO A 304 3.31 -8.33 25.11
CA PRO A 304 2.97 -9.43 26.03
C PRO A 304 1.47 -9.67 26.18
N THR A 305 0.67 -8.66 25.86
CA THR A 305 -0.79 -8.72 26.02
C THR A 305 -1.54 -9.10 24.76
N TYR A 306 -0.84 -9.42 23.67
CA TYR A 306 -1.48 -9.82 22.43
C TYR A 306 -2.30 -11.10 22.58
N ARG A 307 -3.50 -11.06 22.00
CA ARG A 307 -4.44 -12.18 21.82
C ARG A 307 -4.68 -12.33 20.33
N ILE A 308 -4.88 -13.56 19.91
CA ILE A 308 -4.83 -13.92 18.48
C ILE A 308 -6.21 -14.35 18.00
N GLY A 309 -6.80 -13.60 17.08
CA GLY A 309 -7.95 -14.03 16.29
C GLY A 309 -7.51 -14.64 14.98
N GLU A 310 -8.34 -15.46 14.35
CA GLU A 310 -8.06 -16.11 13.08
C GLU A 310 -9.33 -16.24 12.25
N ALA A 311 -9.25 -15.89 10.98
CA ALA A 311 -10.25 -16.16 9.96
C ALA A 311 -9.58 -16.58 8.65
N ARG A 312 -10.32 -17.18 7.71
CA ARG A 312 -9.75 -17.68 6.47
C ARG A 312 -10.61 -17.32 5.25
N TRP A 313 -9.92 -17.04 4.17
CA TRP A 313 -10.47 -17.05 2.84
C TRP A 313 -9.65 -17.98 1.95
N LYS A 314 -10.25 -19.09 1.48
CA LYS A 314 -9.54 -20.19 0.80
C LYS A 314 -8.35 -20.69 1.63
N ASP A 315 -7.17 -20.70 1.03
CA ASP A 315 -5.89 -21.08 1.65
C ASP A 315 -5.20 -19.92 2.41
N LYS A 316 -5.76 -18.72 2.36
CA LYS A 316 -5.21 -17.53 3.01
C LYS A 316 -5.74 -17.37 4.44
N VAL A 317 -4.88 -16.94 5.33
CA VAL A 317 -5.22 -16.72 6.75
C VAL A 317 -5.13 -15.25 7.07
N CYS A 318 -6.20 -14.70 7.66
CA CYS A 318 -6.15 -13.40 8.30
C CYS A 318 -6.04 -13.60 9.81
N TYR A 319 -4.96 -13.12 10.39
CA TYR A 319 -4.80 -13.05 11.86
C TYR A 319 -5.13 -11.66 12.35
N SER A 320 -5.77 -11.57 13.52
CA SER A 320 -5.81 -10.33 14.28
C SER A 320 -4.96 -10.47 15.54
N LEU A 321 -4.04 -9.53 15.77
CA LEU A 321 -3.26 -9.40 16.99
C LEU A 321 -3.82 -8.26 17.82
N VAL A 322 -4.42 -8.57 18.93
CA VAL A 322 -5.20 -7.60 19.71
C VAL A 322 -4.64 -7.50 21.11
N GLN A 323 -4.31 -6.31 21.57
CA GLN A 323 -4.01 -6.08 22.98
C GLN A 323 -5.23 -6.47 23.81
N GLU A 324 -5.07 -7.34 24.81
CA GLU A 324 -6.20 -7.89 25.59
C GLU A 324 -7.18 -6.84 26.12
N PRO A 325 -6.73 -5.63 26.59
CA PRO A 325 -7.64 -4.57 26.98
C PRO A 325 -8.65 -4.14 25.91
N HIS A 326 -8.37 -4.41 24.64
CA HIS A 326 -9.19 -4.04 23.48
C HIS A 326 -10.00 -5.21 22.90
N ALA A 327 -9.81 -6.44 23.42
CA ALA A 327 -10.33 -7.69 22.84
C ALA A 327 -11.82 -7.64 22.49
N SER A 328 -12.68 -7.13 23.41
CA SER A 328 -14.13 -7.16 23.22
C SER A 328 -14.67 -6.35 22.04
N ARG A 329 -13.85 -5.48 21.44
CA ARG A 329 -14.23 -4.68 20.27
C ARG A 329 -13.37 -4.95 19.02
N TRP A 330 -12.57 -6.01 19.08
CA TRP A 330 -11.73 -6.46 17.96
C TRP A 330 -12.05 -7.88 17.51
N LEU A 331 -13.10 -8.50 18.05
CA LEU A 331 -13.46 -9.89 17.78
C LEU A 331 -13.68 -10.16 16.28
N ASN A 332 -14.17 -9.17 15.54
CA ASN A 332 -14.50 -9.30 14.11
C ASN A 332 -13.35 -8.87 13.17
N ALA A 333 -12.19 -8.47 13.72
CA ALA A 333 -11.12 -7.90 12.88
C ALA A 333 -10.56 -8.91 11.88
N ALA A 334 -10.32 -10.15 12.30
CA ALA A 334 -9.84 -11.20 11.41
C ALA A 334 -10.88 -11.57 10.34
N ASP A 335 -12.16 -11.66 10.71
CA ASP A 335 -13.25 -11.94 9.76
C ASP A 335 -13.39 -10.84 8.73
N PHE A 336 -13.39 -9.57 9.15
CA PHE A 336 -13.43 -8.41 8.26
C PHE A 336 -12.21 -8.37 7.34
N GLY A 337 -11.02 -8.67 7.86
CA GLY A 337 -9.81 -8.77 7.04
C GLY A 337 -9.89 -9.89 5.99
N ALA A 338 -10.46 -11.04 6.34
CA ALA A 338 -10.68 -12.14 5.39
C ALA A 338 -11.70 -11.76 4.28
N GLU A 339 -12.74 -10.97 4.61
CA GLU A 339 -13.67 -10.43 3.60
C GLU A 339 -12.98 -9.40 2.69
N CYS A 340 -12.10 -8.55 3.21
CA CYS A 340 -11.27 -7.64 2.39
C CYS A 340 -10.37 -8.43 1.43
N LEU A 341 -9.66 -9.48 1.92
CA LEU A 341 -8.85 -10.37 1.07
C LEU A 341 -9.66 -10.99 -0.06
N LYS A 342 -10.89 -11.41 0.23
CA LYS A 342 -11.81 -11.96 -0.78
C LYS A 342 -12.17 -10.92 -1.83
N VAL A 343 -12.69 -9.77 -1.42
CA VAL A 343 -13.15 -8.71 -2.33
C VAL A 343 -12.01 -8.26 -3.24
N PHE A 344 -10.85 -7.97 -2.69
CA PHE A 344 -9.72 -7.48 -3.48
C PHE A 344 -9.15 -8.56 -4.39
N SER A 345 -9.07 -9.82 -3.93
CA SER A 345 -8.58 -10.92 -4.77
C SER A 345 -9.51 -11.21 -5.94
N GLU A 346 -10.82 -11.21 -5.72
CA GLU A 346 -11.81 -11.49 -6.75
C GLU A 346 -11.91 -10.38 -7.78
N ASP A 347 -11.85 -9.12 -7.36
CA ASP A 347 -12.07 -7.96 -8.23
C ASP A 347 -10.79 -7.41 -8.88
N PHE A 348 -9.63 -7.44 -8.19
CA PHE A 348 -8.41 -6.76 -8.66
C PHE A 348 -7.24 -7.71 -8.95
N GLY A 349 -7.20 -8.91 -8.39
CA GLY A 349 -6.15 -9.91 -8.62
C GLY A 349 -5.82 -10.69 -7.36
N GLU A 350 -5.37 -11.91 -7.52
CA GLU A 350 -5.19 -12.84 -6.41
C GLU A 350 -4.08 -12.38 -5.44
N TYR A 351 -4.37 -12.39 -4.14
CA TYR A 351 -3.39 -12.22 -3.07
C TYR A 351 -2.41 -13.39 -3.05
N VAL A 352 -1.12 -13.12 -3.21
CA VAL A 352 -0.11 -14.18 -3.39
C VAL A 352 0.46 -14.73 -2.10
N TYR A 353 0.43 -13.97 -1.02
CA TYR A 353 0.96 -14.41 0.27
C TYR A 353 -0.01 -15.34 1.00
N HIS A 354 0.48 -16.07 2.02
CA HIS A 354 -0.33 -17.02 2.77
C HIS A 354 -1.10 -16.41 3.91
N LYS A 355 -0.62 -15.28 4.44
CA LYS A 355 -1.25 -14.60 5.57
C LYS A 355 -1.36 -13.09 5.35
N VAL A 356 -2.27 -12.49 6.07
CA VAL A 356 -2.24 -11.07 6.43
C VAL A 356 -2.50 -10.96 7.92
N ILE A 357 -1.87 -9.99 8.58
CA ILE A 357 -2.05 -9.70 9.99
C ILE A 357 -2.63 -8.30 10.10
N VAL A 358 -3.70 -8.14 10.88
CA VAL A 358 -4.20 -6.85 11.34
C VAL A 358 -3.87 -6.71 12.82
N ALA A 359 -3.01 -5.76 13.18
CA ALA A 359 -2.49 -5.62 14.53
C ALA A 359 -3.00 -4.35 15.22
N ASP A 360 -3.57 -4.49 16.42
CA ASP A 360 -3.88 -3.37 17.31
C ASP A 360 -2.59 -2.77 17.88
N ALA A 361 -2.08 -1.72 17.21
CA ALA A 361 -0.73 -1.19 17.35
C ALA A 361 -0.69 0.35 17.46
N GLN A 362 -1.84 1.01 17.67
CA GLN A 362 -1.98 2.46 17.76
C GLN A 362 -1.39 3.23 16.57
N ASP A 363 -1.51 2.67 15.36
CA ASP A 363 -1.02 3.27 14.12
C ASP A 363 -2.06 3.21 12.99
N GLY A 364 -1.66 3.41 11.78
CA GLY A 364 -2.26 3.18 10.48
C GLY A 364 -1.09 3.07 9.53
N MET A 365 -0.65 1.82 9.26
CA MET A 365 0.53 1.49 8.45
C MET A 365 0.42 0.10 7.84
N GLU A 366 0.95 0.03 6.67
CA GLU A 366 1.02 -1.10 5.77
C GLU A 366 2.45 -1.64 5.64
N TYR A 367 2.61 -2.94 5.78
CA TYR A 367 3.85 -3.65 5.43
C TYR A 367 3.47 -4.99 4.80
N PRO A 368 4.30 -5.58 3.94
CA PRO A 368 3.96 -6.87 3.35
C PRO A 368 3.51 -7.89 4.40
N MET A 369 2.29 -8.41 4.27
CA MET A 369 1.64 -9.38 5.16
C MET A 369 1.27 -8.88 6.57
N ILE A 370 1.50 -7.63 6.94
CA ILE A 370 1.17 -7.10 8.27
C ILE A 370 0.76 -5.63 8.20
N THR A 371 -0.37 -5.31 8.82
CA THR A 371 -0.82 -3.94 9.02
C THR A 371 -0.78 -3.57 10.50
N LEU A 372 -0.52 -2.31 10.80
CA LEU A 372 -0.48 -1.78 12.16
C LEU A 372 -1.63 -0.78 12.30
N ASP A 373 -2.63 -1.14 13.09
CA ASP A 373 -3.92 -0.49 13.08
C ASP A 373 -4.28 0.12 14.43
N ARG A 374 -5.46 0.75 14.51
CA ARG A 374 -6.04 1.33 15.72
C ARG A 374 -7.56 1.38 15.63
N GLY A 375 -8.19 1.71 16.74
CA GLY A 375 -9.63 1.93 16.78
C GLY A 375 -10.43 0.80 17.40
N SER A 376 -11.64 0.62 16.98
CA SER A 376 -12.53 -0.46 17.43
C SER A 376 -13.71 -0.62 16.49
N ASP A 377 -14.26 -1.83 16.36
CA ASP A 377 -15.42 -2.12 15.52
C ASP A 377 -16.66 -1.25 15.93
N PRO A 378 -17.36 -0.64 14.95
CA PRO A 378 -17.13 -0.64 13.50
C PRO A 378 -16.20 0.50 13.00
N GLY A 379 -15.73 1.37 13.89
CA GLY A 379 -15.01 2.58 13.54
C GLY A 379 -13.56 2.36 13.07
N TYR A 380 -13.06 1.12 13.02
CA TYR A 380 -11.77 0.78 12.44
C TYR A 380 -11.88 0.25 10.99
N ARG A 381 -13.10 -0.01 10.47
CA ARG A 381 -13.29 -0.76 9.22
C ARG A 381 -12.71 -0.04 8.02
N ASP A 382 -12.85 1.28 7.96
CA ASP A 382 -12.21 2.12 6.93
C ASP A 382 -10.68 1.98 6.98
N LEU A 383 -10.08 2.10 8.17
CA LEU A 383 -8.64 1.93 8.36
C LEU A 383 -8.18 0.51 7.97
N LEU A 384 -8.82 -0.54 8.49
CA LEU A 384 -8.44 -1.91 8.16
C LEU A 384 -8.58 -2.22 6.67
N ALA A 385 -9.65 -1.73 6.01
CA ALA A 385 -9.82 -1.90 4.57
C ALA A 385 -8.73 -1.15 3.79
N HIS A 386 -8.31 0.02 4.28
CA HIS A 386 -7.22 0.81 3.69
C HIS A 386 -5.89 0.08 3.84
N GLU A 387 -5.47 -0.24 5.03
CA GLU A 387 -4.17 -0.88 5.28
C GLU A 387 -4.06 -2.27 4.60
N ILE A 388 -5.15 -3.06 4.56
CA ILE A 388 -5.19 -4.31 3.80
C ILE A 388 -5.16 -4.04 2.28
N GLY A 389 -5.77 -2.96 1.81
CA GLY A 389 -5.73 -2.54 0.40
C GLY A 389 -4.31 -2.33 -0.12
N HIS A 390 -3.43 -1.79 0.71
CA HIS A 390 -2.00 -1.65 0.42
C HIS A 390 -1.29 -2.97 0.13
N MET A 391 -1.85 -4.12 0.52
CA MET A 391 -1.30 -5.41 0.11
C MET A 391 -1.34 -5.60 -1.40
N TRP A 392 -2.22 -4.88 -2.13
CA TRP A 392 -2.27 -4.85 -3.60
C TRP A 392 -1.39 -3.75 -4.17
N PHE A 393 -1.57 -2.50 -3.72
CA PHE A 393 -0.85 -1.32 -4.23
C PHE A 393 0.11 -0.79 -3.17
N PHE A 394 1.23 -1.38 -3.05
CA PHE A 394 2.43 -1.32 -2.24
C PHE A 394 3.00 -2.72 -2.01
N GLY A 395 2.32 -3.61 -1.28
CA GLY A 395 2.86 -4.91 -0.89
C GLY A 395 3.19 -5.81 -2.08
N GLN A 396 2.30 -5.90 -3.07
CA GLN A 396 2.48 -6.73 -4.27
C GLN A 396 2.86 -5.91 -5.52
N ILE A 397 2.50 -4.64 -5.61
CA ILE A 397 2.98 -3.71 -6.63
C ILE A 397 3.86 -2.69 -5.91
N GLY A 398 5.19 -2.81 -6.06
CA GLY A 398 6.16 -2.03 -5.30
C GLY A 398 6.36 -0.62 -5.86
N ASN A 399 5.39 0.25 -5.66
CA ASN A 399 5.44 1.64 -6.12
C ASN A 399 6.60 2.41 -5.47
N ASN A 400 7.14 3.41 -6.18
CA ASN A 400 8.04 4.39 -5.60
C ASN A 400 7.22 5.49 -4.90
N GLU A 401 6.90 5.31 -3.64
CA GLU A 401 6.07 6.23 -2.87
C GLU A 401 6.77 7.55 -2.55
N THR A 402 8.10 7.54 -2.48
CA THR A 402 8.88 8.77 -2.32
C THR A 402 8.62 9.73 -3.46
N TYR A 403 8.49 9.24 -4.70
CA TYR A 403 8.25 10.07 -5.87
C TYR A 403 6.78 10.20 -6.25
N ARG A 404 5.97 9.13 -6.11
CA ARG A 404 4.60 9.04 -6.63
C ARG A 404 3.68 8.27 -5.69
N ALA A 405 3.42 8.81 -4.52
CA ALA A 405 2.51 8.22 -3.53
C ALA A 405 1.07 8.02 -4.05
N LEU A 406 0.70 8.63 -5.15
CA LEU A 406 -0.62 8.47 -5.75
C LEU A 406 -0.94 7.03 -6.17
N LEU A 407 0.06 6.25 -6.61
CA LEU A 407 -0.13 4.86 -7.07
C LEU A 407 -0.34 3.88 -5.90
N ASP A 408 0.04 4.28 -4.73
CA ASP A 408 -0.13 3.56 -3.49
C ASP A 408 -1.39 4.05 -2.75
N GLU A 409 -1.33 5.20 -2.17
CA GLU A 409 -2.36 5.77 -1.31
C GLU A 409 -3.69 6.03 -2.01
N GLY A 410 -3.63 6.53 -3.24
CA GLY A 410 -4.83 6.84 -4.01
C GLY A 410 -5.54 5.60 -4.54
N PHE A 411 -4.79 4.61 -4.96
CA PHE A 411 -5.34 3.32 -5.38
C PHE A 411 -5.92 2.57 -4.18
N THR A 412 -5.24 2.63 -3.06
CA THR A 412 -5.71 2.03 -1.81
C THR A 412 -6.94 2.75 -1.25
N GLN A 413 -7.01 4.08 -1.33
CA GLN A 413 -8.22 4.82 -0.96
C GLN A 413 -9.44 4.44 -1.82
N PHE A 414 -9.21 4.19 -3.11
CA PHE A 414 -10.24 3.64 -3.99
C PHE A 414 -10.67 2.23 -3.53
N LEU A 415 -9.71 1.35 -3.21
CA LEU A 415 -10.01 0.01 -2.68
C LEU A 415 -10.77 0.07 -1.35
N THR A 416 -10.45 1.02 -0.48
CA THR A 416 -11.14 1.25 0.80
C THR A 416 -12.64 1.44 0.60
N ALA A 417 -13.01 2.42 -0.22
CA ALA A 417 -14.43 2.65 -0.53
C ALA A 417 -15.07 1.44 -1.22
N TRP A 418 -14.33 0.78 -2.12
CA TRP A 418 -14.80 -0.42 -2.82
C TRP A 418 -15.12 -1.56 -1.85
N ALA A 419 -14.22 -1.87 -0.91
CA ALA A 419 -14.44 -2.91 0.09
C ALA A 419 -15.61 -2.58 1.01
N LEU A 420 -15.68 -1.36 1.55
CA LEU A 420 -16.77 -0.95 2.43
C LEU A 420 -18.13 -1.11 1.73
N ILE A 421 -18.24 -0.66 0.47
CA ILE A 421 -19.49 -0.82 -0.30
C ILE A 421 -19.85 -2.29 -0.54
N LYS A 422 -18.87 -3.14 -0.82
CA LYS A 422 -19.08 -4.57 -1.09
C LYS A 422 -19.41 -5.38 0.16
N ILE A 423 -18.81 -5.04 1.31
CA ILE A 423 -18.93 -5.79 2.57
C ILE A 423 -20.08 -5.23 3.42
N ASP A 424 -20.12 -3.92 3.61
CA ASP A 424 -21.01 -3.25 4.54
C ASP A 424 -22.22 -2.58 3.85
N GLY A 425 -22.16 -2.39 2.52
CA GLY A 425 -23.19 -1.74 1.73
C GLY A 425 -22.92 -0.27 1.44
N GLU A 426 -23.86 0.41 0.80
CA GLU A 426 -23.68 1.78 0.28
C GLU A 426 -23.37 2.83 1.36
N PHE A 427 -23.81 2.61 2.61
CA PHE A 427 -23.72 3.58 3.68
C PHE A 427 -22.74 3.15 4.78
N MET A 428 -22.01 4.13 5.33
CA MET A 428 -21.10 3.91 6.45
C MET A 428 -21.82 3.34 7.66
N ILE A 429 -21.24 2.30 8.28
CA ILE A 429 -21.72 1.73 9.54
C ILE A 429 -21.32 2.66 10.69
N GLU A 430 -22.28 3.14 11.45
CA GLU A 430 -22.01 4.02 12.57
C GLU A 430 -22.11 3.35 13.95
N ASN A 431 -21.34 3.89 14.87
CA ASN A 431 -21.50 3.59 16.30
C ASN A 431 -22.86 4.12 16.81
N LYS A 432 -23.77 3.22 17.19
CA LYS A 432 -25.17 3.49 17.62
C LYS A 432 -25.32 4.35 18.90
N LYS A 433 -24.37 5.22 19.23
CA LYS A 433 -24.49 6.18 20.33
C LYS A 433 -24.92 7.57 19.84
N THR A 434 -25.97 7.63 19.04
CA THR A 434 -26.57 8.90 18.69
C THR A 434 -27.66 9.27 19.70
N ASN A 435 -27.55 10.50 20.25
CA ASN A 435 -28.63 11.13 21.02
C ASN A 435 -29.89 11.12 20.15
N TRP A 436 -31.08 10.81 20.76
CA TRP A 436 -32.38 10.75 20.07
C TRP A 436 -32.66 11.96 19.13
N TYR A 437 -32.18 13.15 19.50
CA TYR A 437 -32.27 14.35 18.66
C TYR A 437 -31.45 14.25 17.36
N LYS A 438 -30.26 13.68 17.42
CA LYS A 438 -29.40 13.47 16.23
C LYS A 438 -29.95 12.38 15.31
N SER A 439 -30.53 11.32 15.86
CA SER A 439 -31.07 10.21 15.07
C SER A 439 -32.27 10.62 14.20
N LYS A 440 -33.04 11.65 14.60
CA LYS A 440 -34.21 12.12 13.86
C LYS A 440 -33.88 12.96 12.60
N PHE A 441 -32.70 13.59 12.57
CA PHE A 441 -32.23 14.43 11.48
C PHE A 441 -31.00 13.87 10.75
N TYR A 442 -30.55 12.69 11.17
CA TYR A 442 -29.37 12.05 10.64
C TYR A 442 -29.69 11.42 9.28
N LYS A 443 -28.90 11.79 8.27
CA LYS A 443 -28.82 11.07 6.99
C LYS A 443 -27.53 10.24 7.01
N PRO A 444 -27.59 8.92 6.76
CA PRO A 444 -26.38 8.12 6.66
C PRO A 444 -25.47 8.69 5.57
N PHE A 445 -24.17 8.72 5.85
CA PHE A 445 -23.16 9.13 4.87
C PHE A 445 -22.91 7.95 3.92
N LYS A 446 -22.89 8.18 2.61
CA LYS A 446 -22.45 7.15 1.67
C LYS A 446 -20.97 6.89 1.84
N ALA A 447 -20.53 5.64 1.74
CA ALA A 447 -19.13 5.28 1.85
C ALA A 447 -18.28 5.99 0.80
N ILE A 448 -18.75 6.08 -0.44
CA ILE A 448 -18.06 6.78 -1.52
C ILE A 448 -17.89 8.28 -1.22
N ASP A 449 -18.89 8.92 -0.63
CA ASP A 449 -18.81 10.34 -0.27
C ASP A 449 -17.83 10.56 0.87
N SER A 450 -17.89 9.69 1.90
CA SER A 450 -16.99 9.77 3.06
C SER A 450 -15.53 9.59 2.65
N GLU A 451 -15.26 8.50 1.93
CA GLU A 451 -13.89 8.06 1.67
C GLU A 451 -13.25 8.76 0.47
N ILE A 452 -14.03 9.37 -0.44
CA ILE A 452 -13.46 9.91 -1.68
C ILE A 452 -13.88 11.37 -1.90
N TYR A 453 -15.17 11.60 -2.15
CA TYR A 453 -15.58 12.87 -2.73
C TYR A 453 -15.59 14.05 -1.77
N TYR A 454 -15.94 13.84 -0.49
CA TYR A 454 -16.07 14.95 0.47
C TYR A 454 -14.80 15.81 0.58
N SER A 455 -13.64 15.16 0.75
CA SER A 455 -12.37 15.87 0.88
C SER A 455 -11.90 16.47 -0.44
N TYR A 456 -12.06 15.74 -1.56
CA TYR A 456 -11.68 16.23 -2.88
C TYR A 456 -12.53 17.45 -3.30
N ILE A 457 -13.86 17.34 -3.27
CA ILE A 457 -14.78 18.41 -3.70
C ILE A 457 -14.60 19.67 -2.85
N LYS A 458 -14.45 19.51 -1.53
CA LYS A 458 -14.22 20.63 -0.62
C LYS A 458 -13.01 21.50 -1.00
N ASP A 459 -11.95 20.89 -1.51
CA ASP A 459 -10.75 21.63 -1.91
C ASP A 459 -10.80 22.03 -3.39
N ALA A 460 -11.34 21.19 -4.25
CA ALA A 460 -11.57 21.53 -5.67
C ALA A 460 -12.43 22.78 -5.84
N THR A 461 -13.49 22.92 -5.03
CA THR A 461 -14.33 24.13 -5.02
C THR A 461 -13.58 25.38 -4.60
N LYS A 462 -12.53 25.24 -3.80
CA LYS A 462 -11.65 26.33 -3.34
C LYS A 462 -10.41 26.52 -4.22
N GLN A 463 -10.25 25.73 -5.27
CA GLN A 463 -9.09 25.72 -6.17
C GLN A 463 -7.77 25.41 -5.40
N LYS A 464 -7.82 24.45 -4.47
CA LYS A 464 -6.68 24.06 -3.62
C LYS A 464 -6.19 22.63 -3.88
N ASP A 465 -6.80 21.89 -4.80
CA ASP A 465 -6.37 20.57 -5.20
C ASP A 465 -5.14 20.67 -6.12
N PRO A 466 -4.05 19.91 -5.85
CA PRO A 466 -2.80 20.02 -6.58
C PRO A 466 -2.79 19.22 -7.88
N VAL A 467 -1.72 19.38 -8.67
CA VAL A 467 -1.32 18.45 -9.73
C VAL A 467 -0.86 17.15 -9.09
N LEU A 468 -1.39 16.00 -9.54
CA LEU A 468 -1.10 14.70 -8.92
C LEU A 468 0.30 14.16 -9.25
N ALA A 469 0.81 14.38 -10.49
CA ALA A 469 2.14 13.97 -10.90
C ALA A 469 3.24 14.83 -10.26
N THR A 470 3.20 14.94 -8.93
CA THR A 470 4.09 15.76 -8.11
C THR A 470 4.86 14.84 -7.17
N HIS A 471 6.15 15.16 -6.94
CA HIS A 471 6.96 14.46 -5.95
C HIS A 471 6.34 14.59 -4.56
N SER A 472 6.32 13.52 -3.77
CA SER A 472 5.60 13.46 -2.49
C SER A 472 6.03 14.55 -1.50
N ASP A 473 7.29 15.00 -1.54
CA ASP A 473 7.81 16.07 -0.68
C ASP A 473 7.59 17.48 -1.22
N GLN A 474 7.05 17.62 -2.43
CA GLN A 474 6.90 18.91 -3.12
C GLN A 474 5.46 19.44 -3.16
N PHE A 475 4.51 18.76 -2.55
CA PHE A 475 3.16 19.30 -2.41
C PHE A 475 3.15 20.48 -1.45
N ASP A 476 2.41 21.52 -1.78
CA ASP A 476 2.17 22.65 -0.88
C ASP A 476 1.59 22.17 0.46
N ASP A 477 2.07 22.69 1.57
CA ASP A 477 1.75 22.21 2.91
C ASP A 477 1.97 20.70 3.10
N ALA A 478 2.97 20.15 2.44
CA ALA A 478 3.27 18.72 2.37
C ALA A 478 3.64 18.03 3.71
N HIS A 479 3.31 18.64 4.85
CA HIS A 479 3.78 18.20 6.17
C HIS A 479 2.71 17.46 6.94
N GLY A 480 2.61 16.20 6.70
CA GLY A 480 1.58 15.33 7.26
C GLY A 480 0.40 15.14 6.30
N HIS A 481 -0.65 14.44 6.73
CA HIS A 481 -1.84 14.17 5.91
C HIS A 481 -2.73 15.40 5.62
N GLY A 482 -2.25 16.59 5.90
CA GLY A 482 -2.90 17.85 5.55
C GLY A 482 -2.39 18.45 4.25
N GLY A 483 -2.96 19.56 3.85
CA GLY A 483 -2.52 20.32 2.68
C GLY A 483 -2.70 19.54 1.36
N GLY A 484 -1.83 19.85 0.41
CA GLY A 484 -1.88 19.27 -0.94
C GLY A 484 -1.64 17.75 -0.98
N TYR A 485 -0.77 17.23 -0.12
CA TYR A 485 -0.42 15.80 -0.10
C TYR A 485 -1.63 14.87 0.11
N ARG A 486 -2.64 15.26 0.89
CA ARG A 486 -3.85 14.43 1.07
C ARG A 486 -4.57 14.09 -0.23
N HIS A 487 -4.31 14.81 -1.31
CA HIS A 487 -4.93 14.59 -2.62
C HIS A 487 -4.31 13.43 -3.40
N VAL A 488 -3.15 12.90 -2.96
CA VAL A 488 -2.68 11.60 -3.45
C VAL A 488 -3.68 10.49 -3.10
N TYR A 489 -4.41 10.65 -1.98
CA TYR A 489 -5.55 9.80 -1.59
C TYR A 489 -6.81 10.14 -2.40
N TYR A 490 -7.44 11.27 -2.09
CA TYR A 490 -8.81 11.59 -2.47
C TYR A 490 -8.98 11.96 -3.95
N LYS A 491 -8.11 12.80 -4.50
CA LYS A 491 -8.19 13.17 -5.93
C LYS A 491 -7.84 11.99 -6.82
N THR A 492 -6.88 11.16 -6.42
CA THR A 492 -6.53 9.94 -7.17
C THR A 492 -7.65 8.91 -7.11
N ALA A 493 -8.26 8.68 -5.95
CA ALA A 493 -9.41 7.78 -5.86
C ALA A 493 -10.60 8.29 -6.69
N ALA A 494 -10.86 9.60 -6.69
CA ALA A 494 -11.87 10.22 -7.57
C ALA A 494 -11.51 10.02 -9.05
N MET A 495 -10.23 10.14 -9.44
CA MET A 495 -9.75 9.81 -10.79
C MET A 495 -10.09 8.37 -11.17
N LEU A 496 -9.84 7.40 -10.29
CA LEU A 496 -10.12 5.99 -10.58
C LEU A 496 -11.63 5.71 -10.74
N TYR A 497 -12.48 6.34 -9.91
CA TYR A 497 -13.94 6.25 -10.10
C TYR A 497 -14.40 6.92 -11.40
N ASN A 498 -13.77 8.03 -11.79
CA ASN A 498 -14.01 8.64 -13.09
C ASN A 498 -13.53 7.75 -14.25
N LEU A 499 -12.39 7.05 -14.10
CA LEU A 499 -11.92 6.09 -15.09
C LEU A 499 -12.93 4.93 -15.26
N GLN A 500 -13.47 4.43 -14.14
CA GLN A 500 -14.55 3.43 -14.15
C GLN A 500 -15.79 3.96 -14.86
N TYR A 501 -16.16 5.21 -14.61
CA TYR A 501 -17.28 5.86 -15.27
C TYR A 501 -17.08 5.97 -16.79
N VAL A 502 -15.87 6.33 -17.22
CA VAL A 502 -15.52 6.46 -18.65
C VAL A 502 -15.52 5.12 -19.35
N LEU A 503 -14.93 4.09 -18.74
CA LEU A 503 -14.77 2.76 -19.36
C LEU A 503 -16.00 1.85 -19.21
N GLY A 504 -16.83 2.09 -18.19
CA GLY A 504 -17.83 1.14 -17.71
C GLY A 504 -17.22 0.09 -16.76
N ASP A 505 -18.08 -0.51 -15.93
CA ASP A 505 -17.66 -1.33 -14.80
C ASP A 505 -16.82 -2.55 -15.25
N GLU A 506 -17.27 -3.27 -16.25
CA GLU A 506 -16.64 -4.51 -16.70
C GLU A 506 -15.25 -4.28 -17.30
N LEU A 507 -15.14 -3.32 -18.23
CA LEU A 507 -13.86 -3.02 -18.89
C LEU A 507 -12.86 -2.43 -17.90
N PHE A 508 -13.32 -1.57 -16.97
CA PHE A 508 -12.50 -1.02 -15.90
C PHE A 508 -11.92 -2.13 -15.02
N LEU A 509 -12.73 -3.02 -14.47
CA LEU A 509 -12.27 -4.10 -13.60
C LEU A 509 -11.30 -5.05 -14.32
N LYS A 510 -11.59 -5.40 -15.57
CA LYS A 510 -10.67 -6.21 -16.39
C LYS A 510 -9.33 -5.51 -16.61
N SER A 511 -9.33 -4.20 -16.84
CA SER A 511 -8.11 -3.43 -17.05
C SER A 511 -7.29 -3.27 -15.78
N MET A 512 -7.94 -3.04 -14.62
CA MET A 512 -7.27 -2.98 -13.31
C MET A 512 -6.64 -4.34 -12.94
N LYS A 513 -7.37 -5.44 -13.15
CA LYS A 513 -6.84 -6.79 -12.95
C LYS A 513 -5.67 -7.10 -13.90
N HIS A 514 -5.71 -6.59 -15.13
CA HIS A 514 -4.61 -6.73 -16.07
C HIS A 514 -3.38 -5.92 -15.63
N TYR A 515 -3.58 -4.68 -15.14
CA TYR A 515 -2.51 -3.86 -14.56
C TYR A 515 -1.85 -4.57 -13.38
N PHE A 516 -2.63 -5.02 -12.41
CA PHE A 516 -2.13 -5.78 -11.27
C PHE A 516 -1.32 -7.00 -11.71
N ASN A 517 -1.87 -7.81 -12.60
CA ASN A 517 -1.19 -9.02 -13.08
C ASN A 517 0.09 -8.72 -13.88
N THR A 518 0.17 -7.59 -14.55
CA THR A 518 1.37 -7.16 -15.30
C THR A 518 2.48 -6.72 -14.36
N TRP A 519 2.13 -5.97 -13.32
CA TRP A 519 3.09 -5.27 -12.48
C TRP A 519 3.31 -5.86 -11.08
N LYS A 520 2.59 -6.92 -10.69
CA LYS A 520 2.84 -7.55 -9.40
C LYS A 520 4.29 -8.01 -9.27
N MET A 521 4.91 -7.71 -8.12
CA MET A 521 6.33 -7.91 -7.77
C MET A 521 7.31 -7.11 -8.65
N ALA A 522 6.85 -5.98 -9.17
CA ALA A 522 7.66 -5.04 -9.92
C ALA A 522 7.35 -3.58 -9.50
N HIS A 523 8.07 -2.62 -10.09
CA HIS A 523 8.06 -1.22 -9.68
C HIS A 523 7.52 -0.31 -10.80
N PRO A 524 6.18 -0.13 -10.93
CA PRO A 524 5.61 0.78 -11.91
C PRO A 524 5.65 2.24 -11.47
N TYR A 525 5.51 3.12 -12.45
CA TYR A 525 5.23 4.53 -12.31
C TYR A 525 3.87 4.88 -12.94
N ASP A 526 3.45 6.12 -12.80
CA ASP A 526 2.19 6.65 -13.35
C ASP A 526 2.07 6.47 -14.87
N ASP A 527 3.16 6.64 -15.62
CA ASP A 527 3.21 6.36 -17.05
C ASP A 527 2.96 4.89 -17.39
N ASP A 528 3.45 3.98 -16.53
CA ASP A 528 3.27 2.54 -16.73
C ASP A 528 1.80 2.15 -16.53
N PHE A 529 1.14 2.72 -15.52
CA PHE A 529 -0.30 2.54 -15.33
C PHE A 529 -1.08 3.04 -16.56
N ARG A 530 -0.86 4.29 -16.96
CA ARG A 530 -1.45 4.89 -18.17
C ARG A 530 -1.27 3.98 -19.39
N ASN A 531 -0.05 3.55 -19.67
CA ASN A 531 0.28 2.73 -20.83
C ASN A 531 -0.41 1.37 -20.80
N VAL A 532 -0.46 0.71 -19.64
CA VAL A 532 -1.14 -0.59 -19.50
C VAL A 532 -2.64 -0.45 -19.76
N ILE A 533 -3.29 0.55 -19.15
CA ILE A 533 -4.73 0.75 -19.33
C ILE A 533 -5.07 1.06 -20.79
N ILE A 534 -4.35 1.98 -21.44
CA ILE A 534 -4.57 2.33 -22.87
C ILE A 534 -4.33 1.09 -23.75
N ASN A 535 -3.23 0.38 -23.54
CA ASN A 535 -2.86 -0.78 -24.36
C ASN A 535 -3.84 -1.94 -24.21
N TYR A 536 -4.37 -2.17 -23.01
CA TYR A 536 -5.34 -3.22 -22.77
C TYR A 536 -6.72 -2.88 -23.33
N THR A 537 -7.22 -1.69 -23.02
CA THR A 537 -8.58 -1.27 -23.39
C THR A 537 -8.70 -0.90 -24.86
N LYS A 538 -7.59 -0.51 -25.53
CA LYS A 538 -7.54 0.08 -26.87
C LYS A 538 -8.35 1.38 -26.99
N VAL A 539 -8.64 2.02 -25.86
CA VAL A 539 -9.31 3.32 -25.78
C VAL A 539 -8.27 4.41 -25.70
N ASP A 540 -8.41 5.47 -26.49
CA ASP A 540 -7.60 6.67 -26.32
C ASP A 540 -7.99 7.39 -25.03
N LEU A 541 -7.17 7.22 -24.00
CA LEU A 541 -7.32 7.83 -22.68
C LEU A 541 -6.25 8.90 -22.40
N ASN A 542 -5.45 9.31 -23.40
CA ASN A 542 -4.43 10.32 -23.18
C ASN A 542 -5.04 11.61 -22.64
N TRP A 543 -6.15 12.07 -23.22
CA TRP A 543 -6.92 13.22 -22.75
C TRP A 543 -7.36 13.10 -21.28
N PHE A 544 -7.64 11.88 -20.82
CA PHE A 544 -8.08 11.61 -19.45
C PHE A 544 -6.91 11.75 -18.47
N PHE A 545 -5.83 11.00 -18.72
CA PHE A 545 -4.65 11.00 -17.84
C PHE A 545 -3.95 12.37 -17.82
N ASP A 546 -3.81 13.05 -18.96
CA ASP A 546 -3.23 14.39 -19.02
C ASP A 546 -4.01 15.37 -18.10
N GLN A 547 -5.33 15.32 -18.11
CA GLN A 547 -6.14 16.21 -17.28
C GLN A 547 -6.02 15.91 -15.79
N TRP A 548 -6.08 14.62 -15.42
CA TRP A 548 -6.09 14.22 -14.03
C TRP A 548 -4.71 14.24 -13.37
N LEU A 549 -3.68 13.81 -14.07
CA LEU A 549 -2.32 13.66 -13.52
C LEU A 549 -1.50 14.95 -13.65
N GLU A 550 -1.57 15.60 -14.83
CA GLU A 550 -0.66 16.68 -15.20
C GLU A 550 -1.23 18.09 -14.95
N THR A 551 -2.49 18.20 -14.51
CA THR A 551 -3.13 19.52 -14.35
C THR A 551 -3.95 19.62 -13.08
N ASP A 552 -4.27 20.88 -12.72
CA ASP A 552 -5.26 21.24 -11.69
C ASP A 552 -6.66 21.50 -12.25
N LYS A 553 -6.97 21.03 -13.47
CA LYS A 553 -8.29 21.16 -14.08
C LYS A 553 -9.36 20.42 -13.26
N ARG A 554 -10.59 20.87 -13.36
CA ARG A 554 -11.73 20.32 -12.60
C ARG A 554 -12.93 20.09 -13.51
N LEU A 555 -13.74 19.10 -13.15
CA LEU A 555 -15.05 18.83 -13.76
C LEU A 555 -16.10 19.77 -13.15
N ASP A 556 -16.97 20.32 -13.99
CA ASP A 556 -18.16 21.05 -13.58
C ASP A 556 -19.07 21.21 -14.78
N TYR A 557 -20.22 20.57 -14.75
CA TYR A 557 -21.22 20.57 -15.80
C TYR A 557 -22.57 21.03 -15.27
N SER A 558 -23.33 21.73 -16.10
CA SER A 558 -24.67 22.12 -15.76
C SER A 558 -25.62 22.00 -16.95
N ILE A 559 -26.92 21.92 -16.66
CA ILE A 559 -28.01 22.17 -17.61
C ILE A 559 -28.49 23.59 -17.38
N ASN A 560 -28.30 24.44 -18.39
CA ASN A 560 -28.66 25.86 -18.29
C ASN A 560 -30.11 26.11 -18.70
N LYS A 561 -30.63 25.27 -19.60
CA LYS A 561 -31.95 25.50 -20.15
C LYS A 561 -32.62 24.22 -20.66
N VAL A 562 -33.92 24.14 -20.45
CA VAL A 562 -34.80 23.10 -20.99
C VAL A 562 -35.95 23.82 -21.69
N ASN A 563 -35.98 23.75 -23.02
CA ASN A 563 -37.00 24.42 -23.84
C ASN A 563 -37.91 23.39 -24.46
N LYS A 564 -39.23 23.54 -24.30
CA LYS A 564 -40.19 22.79 -25.08
C LYS A 564 -40.30 23.41 -26.48
N ILE A 565 -40.01 22.62 -27.53
CA ILE A 565 -40.02 23.07 -28.92
C ILE A 565 -41.11 22.40 -29.79
N GLY A 566 -41.69 21.30 -29.31
CA GLY A 566 -42.76 20.55 -29.94
C GLY A 566 -43.65 19.88 -28.90
N ASN A 567 -44.58 19.00 -29.32
CA ASN A 567 -45.53 18.36 -28.39
C ASN A 567 -44.79 17.57 -27.30
N ASP A 568 -43.85 16.71 -27.71
CA ASP A 568 -43.03 15.91 -26.81
C ASP A 568 -41.54 16.17 -27.01
N GLU A 569 -41.18 17.20 -27.78
CA GLU A 569 -39.80 17.54 -28.10
C GLU A 569 -39.28 18.65 -27.19
N TYR A 570 -38.09 18.43 -26.65
CA TYR A 570 -37.42 19.34 -25.74
C TYR A 570 -35.97 19.53 -26.17
N GLU A 571 -35.53 20.80 -26.28
CA GLU A 571 -34.13 21.18 -26.49
C GLU A 571 -33.47 21.39 -25.13
N LEU A 572 -32.40 20.59 -24.83
CA LEU A 572 -31.59 20.67 -23.63
C LEU A 572 -30.30 21.41 -23.93
N HIS A 573 -29.91 22.36 -23.10
CA HIS A 573 -28.67 23.12 -23.21
C HIS A 573 -27.76 22.78 -22.04
N PHE A 574 -26.62 22.18 -22.34
CA PHE A 574 -25.55 21.84 -21.37
C PHE A 574 -24.43 22.85 -21.47
N GLU A 575 -23.72 23.04 -20.36
CA GLU A 575 -22.52 23.86 -20.27
C GLU A 575 -21.46 23.16 -19.42
N ARG A 576 -20.22 23.15 -19.91
CA ARG A 576 -19.01 22.79 -19.13
C ARG A 576 -18.45 24.08 -18.53
N LYS A 577 -18.59 24.25 -17.21
CA LYS A 577 -18.20 25.47 -16.49
C LYS A 577 -16.72 25.55 -16.17
N LYS A 578 -16.04 24.40 -16.10
CA LYS A 578 -14.62 24.29 -15.83
C LYS A 578 -13.90 23.65 -17.03
N ARG A 579 -12.58 23.45 -16.90
CA ARG A 579 -11.72 23.11 -18.05
C ARG A 579 -11.58 21.61 -18.33
N MET A 580 -11.87 20.75 -17.36
CA MET A 580 -11.79 19.30 -17.54
C MET A 580 -13.01 18.80 -18.30
N GLN A 581 -12.76 17.90 -19.26
CA GLN A 581 -13.83 17.24 -20.03
C GLN A 581 -14.05 15.80 -19.57
N SER A 582 -15.27 15.31 -19.76
CA SER A 582 -15.69 13.94 -19.52
C SER A 582 -16.91 13.63 -20.41
N PRO A 583 -17.18 12.36 -20.74
CA PRO A 583 -18.50 11.98 -21.23
C PRO A 583 -19.56 12.27 -20.15
N ILE A 584 -20.81 12.43 -20.54
CA ILE A 584 -21.89 12.80 -19.63
C ILE A 584 -23.04 11.83 -19.76
N ASP A 585 -23.41 11.20 -18.65
CA ASP A 585 -24.69 10.51 -18.49
C ASP A 585 -25.72 11.48 -17.88
N PHE A 586 -26.93 11.49 -18.38
CA PHE A 586 -28.03 12.18 -17.74
C PHE A 586 -29.35 11.40 -17.86
N THR A 587 -30.22 11.63 -16.91
CA THR A 587 -31.54 11.02 -16.88
C THR A 587 -32.60 12.08 -16.89
N VAL A 588 -33.55 11.98 -17.83
CA VAL A 588 -34.74 12.79 -17.84
C VAL A 588 -35.87 12.04 -17.13
N ILE A 589 -36.46 12.66 -16.15
CA ILE A 589 -37.63 12.15 -15.43
C ILE A 589 -38.87 12.83 -16.04
N ALA A 590 -39.74 12.04 -16.64
CA ALA A 590 -41.01 12.53 -17.16
C ALA A 590 -42.05 12.72 -16.03
N LYS A 591 -43.09 13.53 -16.25
CA LYS A 591 -44.16 13.78 -15.26
C LYS A 591 -44.94 12.54 -14.82
N ASP A 592 -44.90 11.48 -15.63
CA ASP A 592 -45.42 10.14 -15.28
C ASP A 592 -44.39 9.25 -14.54
N GLN A 593 -43.28 9.84 -14.07
CA GLN A 593 -42.18 9.18 -13.36
C GLN A 593 -41.36 8.22 -14.21
N LYS A 594 -41.59 8.14 -15.51
CA LYS A 594 -40.76 7.33 -16.41
C LYS A 594 -39.41 7.98 -16.59
N LYS A 595 -38.35 7.15 -16.54
CA LYS A 595 -36.95 7.58 -16.67
C LYS A 595 -36.41 7.28 -18.06
N TYR A 596 -35.81 8.27 -18.70
CA TYR A 596 -35.15 8.18 -19.99
C TYR A 596 -33.68 8.48 -19.80
N LYS A 597 -32.82 7.50 -20.07
CA LYS A 597 -31.38 7.59 -19.90
C LYS A 597 -30.69 7.99 -21.20
N PHE A 598 -29.72 8.88 -21.11
CA PHE A 598 -28.95 9.39 -22.24
C PHE A 598 -27.47 9.41 -21.91
N HIS A 599 -26.63 9.19 -22.94
CA HIS A 599 -25.18 9.27 -22.87
C HIS A 599 -24.64 10.21 -23.94
N ILE A 600 -23.86 11.22 -23.57
CA ILE A 600 -23.14 12.12 -24.46
C ILE A 600 -21.66 11.73 -24.43
N PRO A 601 -21.11 11.07 -25.46
CA PRO A 601 -19.71 10.75 -25.52
C PRO A 601 -18.86 12.00 -25.78
N ASN A 602 -17.64 12.05 -25.23
CA ASN A 602 -16.66 13.10 -25.51
C ASN A 602 -15.60 12.69 -26.53
N GLN A 603 -15.50 11.38 -26.82
CA GLN A 603 -14.54 10.76 -27.73
C GLN A 603 -15.24 9.74 -28.66
N TRP A 604 -14.46 9.04 -29.46
CA TRP A 604 -14.98 7.96 -30.32
C TRP A 604 -15.41 6.72 -29.55
N PHE A 605 -14.80 6.49 -28.39
CA PHE A 605 -15.19 5.39 -27.53
C PHE A 605 -16.52 5.69 -26.84
N VAL A 606 -17.38 4.68 -26.82
CA VAL A 606 -18.64 4.68 -26.09
C VAL A 606 -18.64 3.42 -25.20
N LYS A 607 -18.76 3.63 -23.89
CA LYS A 607 -18.87 2.51 -22.95
C LYS A 607 -20.14 1.70 -23.21
N GLU A 608 -20.15 0.45 -22.77
CA GLU A 608 -21.39 -0.33 -22.75
C GLU A 608 -22.44 0.36 -21.89
N THR A 609 -23.61 0.60 -22.45
CA THR A 609 -24.67 1.36 -21.78
C THR A 609 -26.05 1.01 -22.33
N ASP A 610 -27.07 1.04 -21.46
CA ASP A 610 -28.49 0.98 -21.82
C ASP A 610 -29.10 2.37 -22.17
N ALA A 611 -28.30 3.44 -22.04
CA ALA A 611 -28.69 4.78 -22.35
C ALA A 611 -28.73 5.04 -23.87
N LYS A 612 -29.62 5.90 -24.32
CA LYS A 612 -29.58 6.37 -25.69
C LYS A 612 -28.34 7.24 -25.91
N VAL A 613 -27.46 6.79 -26.82
CA VAL A 613 -26.25 7.53 -27.16
C VAL A 613 -26.63 8.72 -28.07
N LEU A 614 -26.17 9.89 -27.71
CA LEU A 614 -26.37 11.15 -28.44
C LEU A 614 -25.14 11.50 -29.28
N GLU A 615 -25.20 12.61 -30.02
CA GLU A 615 -24.05 13.13 -30.74
C GLU A 615 -22.90 13.47 -29.77
N LYS A 616 -21.67 13.25 -30.23
CA LYS A 616 -20.47 13.47 -29.44
C LYS A 616 -20.26 14.96 -29.14
N TRP A 617 -19.98 15.28 -27.88
CA TRP A 617 -19.63 16.64 -27.45
C TRP A 617 -18.14 16.87 -27.62
N HIS A 618 -17.76 17.43 -28.76
CA HIS A 618 -16.42 17.87 -29.04
C HIS A 618 -16.04 19.08 -28.20
N GLY A 619 -14.82 19.14 -27.75
CA GLY A 619 -14.27 20.32 -27.13
C GLY A 619 -13.27 19.96 -26.03
N TRP A 620 -12.39 20.88 -25.74
CA TRP A 620 -11.42 20.79 -24.66
C TRP A 620 -11.18 22.19 -24.09
N ASP A 621 -10.82 22.27 -22.83
CA ASP A 621 -10.65 23.52 -22.13
C ASP A 621 -11.88 24.41 -22.26
N LEU A 622 -11.71 25.61 -22.80
CA LEU A 622 -12.80 26.57 -23.08
C LEU A 622 -13.32 26.49 -24.52
N VAL A 623 -12.82 25.54 -25.32
CA VAL A 623 -13.29 25.34 -26.70
C VAL A 623 -14.60 24.54 -26.69
N HIS A 624 -15.62 25.03 -27.34
CA HIS A 624 -16.96 24.46 -27.36
C HIS A 624 -17.49 24.08 -25.95
N PRO A 625 -17.64 25.09 -25.06
CA PRO A 625 -18.06 24.81 -23.67
C PRO A 625 -19.55 24.49 -23.54
N THR A 626 -20.32 24.61 -24.62
CA THR A 626 -21.77 24.38 -24.64
C THR A 626 -22.16 23.27 -25.61
N TYR A 627 -23.21 22.54 -25.25
CA TYR A 627 -23.79 21.47 -26.06
C TYR A 627 -25.31 21.58 -26.07
N LYS A 628 -25.95 21.33 -27.22
CA LYS A 628 -27.38 21.30 -27.37
C LYS A 628 -27.83 19.98 -27.98
N THR A 629 -28.90 19.46 -27.47
CA THR A 629 -29.53 18.26 -28.02
C THR A 629 -31.05 18.34 -27.92
N VAL A 630 -31.73 17.63 -28.81
CA VAL A 630 -33.19 17.49 -28.77
C VAL A 630 -33.54 16.07 -28.33
N VAL A 631 -34.39 15.96 -27.32
CA VAL A 631 -34.90 14.70 -26.82
C VAL A 631 -36.42 14.64 -26.93
N ASN A 632 -36.96 13.46 -27.20
CA ASN A 632 -38.40 13.23 -27.25
C ASN A 632 -38.83 12.58 -25.93
N ILE A 633 -39.66 13.30 -25.15
CA ILE A 633 -40.13 12.89 -23.82
C ILE A 633 -41.65 12.99 -23.76
N PRO A 634 -42.37 11.89 -23.97
CA PRO A 634 -43.82 11.85 -23.80
C PRO A 634 -44.21 12.28 -22.38
N ASN A 635 -45.37 12.91 -22.28
CA ASN A 635 -45.99 13.41 -21.03
C ASN A 635 -45.24 14.56 -20.34
N GLY A 636 -44.19 15.11 -20.96
CA GLY A 636 -43.48 16.28 -20.44
C GLY A 636 -42.38 15.96 -19.44
N ILE A 637 -41.46 16.89 -19.25
CA ILE A 637 -40.32 16.77 -18.33
C ILE A 637 -40.72 17.26 -16.94
N GLU A 638 -40.38 16.49 -15.90
CA GLU A 638 -40.44 16.91 -14.51
C GLU A 638 -39.06 17.36 -14.04
N ASP A 639 -38.00 16.54 -14.30
CA ASP A 639 -36.65 16.85 -13.88
C ASP A 639 -35.60 16.30 -14.87
N VAL A 640 -34.36 16.83 -14.81
CA VAL A 640 -33.20 16.36 -15.57
C VAL A 640 -31.99 16.29 -14.65
N ILE A 641 -31.49 15.08 -14.42
CA ILE A 641 -30.37 14.78 -13.51
C ILE A 641 -29.14 14.48 -14.33
N ILE A 642 -28.09 15.29 -14.18
CA ILE A 642 -26.74 14.98 -14.68
C ILE A 642 -26.06 14.03 -13.70
N ASP A 643 -25.24 13.12 -14.22
CA ASP A 643 -24.50 12.14 -13.45
C ASP A 643 -25.36 11.41 -12.40
N PRO A 644 -26.40 10.67 -12.84
CA PRO A 644 -27.29 9.97 -11.94
C PRO A 644 -26.59 8.87 -11.12
N SER A 645 -25.36 8.53 -11.46
CA SER A 645 -24.52 7.58 -10.76
C SER A 645 -23.61 8.22 -9.70
N GLU A 646 -23.56 9.56 -9.64
CA GLU A 646 -22.73 10.34 -8.70
C GLU A 646 -21.23 9.97 -8.78
N ARG A 647 -20.71 9.70 -10.01
CA ARG A 647 -19.31 9.29 -10.22
C ARG A 647 -18.41 10.40 -10.77
N LEU A 648 -18.98 11.49 -11.24
CA LEU A 648 -18.20 12.64 -11.70
C LEU A 648 -17.75 13.56 -10.54
N GLY A 649 -18.44 13.50 -9.41
CA GLY A 649 -18.14 14.27 -8.21
C GLY A 649 -18.96 15.55 -8.05
#